data_e0736c693aa0a9a4068be03378aa74a4
#
_entry.id   e0736c693aa0a9a4068be03378aa74a4
#
_cell.length_a   1.000
_cell.length_b   1.000
_cell.length_c   1.000
_cell.angle_alpha   90.00
_cell.angle_beta   90.00
_cell.angle_gamma   90.00
#
_symmetry.space_group_name_H-M   'P 1'
#
loop_
_entity.id
_entity.type
_entity.pdbx_description
1 polymer ?
#
loop_
_entity_poly.entity_id
_entity_poly.type
_entity_poly.pdbx_seq_one_letter_code
_entity_poly.pdbx_strand_id
1 'polypeptide(L)'
;MKRASHSGSVARRAQSWIVVRAVRSGLVNMIPVLIIGAFALIFKTFPVDAYQRAIAAFADGFLIELFDMVFSATFGVLSVYMTLSISRAYLRLKGNSEAPGYGASVASLLSFFLLAGTNLASFSTDSTGPKSMFLAILTGLGASALYLAFFRLLHRKRRFLFSAGATREFNRMLSTLFPITLTALVFVLVNALVVRAFDVDSFRALLSRGSNSLFAHVPSGFFKGLLFVFLSSLLWFCGIHGSDTLEGVMETWFTPGLAVNQAAITAGGLPTQVLTKEFFDCFVLMGGCGSTICLLIAILLFSRNRARRGLGLTAAFPMLFNINELMVFGLPIILNPTMLIPFLAVPLLCYSCAYLALSAGLVPLITSAVEWTTPILLGGYRATGSFAGALLQVWNVALGVLVYLPFVRLLDKQTAEEAKRSYDEFMHNFRARELEMATTRLMEHSDVYGTFAKGLCAELRHGLDRYLKMGYQPQYHYDGRCVGVESLLRWEHPVHGLLYPPLVVKLAEEGGFLPALEEAVMARVLADRPALLERFGPEIVVSFNVTGTTVVSPRFMQYCRQQNEKTPFRDLRLCVEVTEQATLLFNDETRRALQELRDMGLMLAIDDFSMGQTSVHYLRENLFDEIKLDGALVQGLGTEQNCREIISSIVQLADSLSLTVVAEFVETKEQRETLHEIGCDCYQGYLYSPAVFLEG
;
A
#
# COMPACT_ATOMS: atom_id res chain seq x y z
N MET A 1 15.65 22.68 -15.75
CA MET A 1 15.78 21.33 -15.15
C MET A 1 16.43 21.27 -13.78
N LYS A 2 17.45 22.07 -13.41
CA LYS A 2 18.09 22.02 -12.07
C LYS A 2 17.22 22.50 -10.89
N ARG A 3 16.24 23.40 -11.08
CA ARG A 3 15.33 23.84 -10.00
C ARG A 3 14.27 22.80 -9.59
N ALA A 4 13.84 21.94 -10.50
CA ALA A 4 12.89 20.85 -10.20
C ALA A 4 13.51 19.71 -9.37
N SER A 5 14.83 19.48 -9.46
CA SER A 5 15.54 18.47 -8.67
C SER A 5 15.73 18.88 -7.21
N HIS A 6 15.89 20.17 -6.92
CA HIS A 6 16.06 20.69 -5.56
C HIS A 6 14.76 20.67 -4.75
N SER A 7 13.63 21.05 -5.35
CA SER A 7 12.32 20.98 -4.69
C SER A 7 11.93 19.54 -4.35
N GLY A 8 12.24 18.58 -5.23
CA GLY A 8 12.01 17.15 -4.97
C GLY A 8 12.86 16.56 -3.85
N SER A 9 14.04 17.13 -3.56
CA SER A 9 14.90 16.67 -2.45
C SER A 9 14.44 17.20 -1.09
N VAL A 10 13.99 18.45 -1.02
CA VAL A 10 13.44 19.06 0.19
C VAL A 10 12.11 18.43 0.58
N ALA A 11 11.24 18.20 -0.42
CA ALA A 11 9.95 17.51 -0.22
C ALA A 11 10.14 16.10 0.34
N ARG A 12 11.10 15.33 -0.18
CA ARG A 12 11.43 13.98 0.31
C ARG A 12 12.00 14.00 1.72
N ARG A 13 12.84 14.97 2.08
CA ARG A 13 13.34 15.14 3.44
C ARG A 13 12.21 15.45 4.43
N ALA A 14 11.26 16.31 4.07
CA ALA A 14 10.12 16.61 4.92
C ALA A 14 9.22 15.38 5.14
N GLN A 15 8.97 14.56 4.12
CA GLN A 15 8.20 13.32 4.23
C GLN A 15 8.88 12.25 5.08
N SER A 16 10.20 12.28 5.20
CA SER A 16 10.96 11.35 6.06
C SER A 16 10.92 11.71 7.55
N TRP A 17 10.43 12.89 7.92
CA TRP A 17 10.34 13.28 9.32
C TRP A 17 9.39 12.38 10.10
N ILE A 18 9.87 11.89 11.24
CA ILE A 18 9.08 10.99 12.12
C ILE A 18 7.73 11.58 12.49
N VAL A 19 7.68 12.90 12.72
CA VAL A 19 6.44 13.63 13.07
C VAL A 19 5.42 13.53 11.95
N VAL A 20 5.82 13.84 10.70
CA VAL A 20 4.94 13.76 9.51
C VAL A 20 4.43 12.35 9.30
N ARG A 21 5.31 11.37 9.41
CA ARG A 21 4.95 9.95 9.28
C ARG A 21 4.01 9.47 10.38
N ALA A 22 4.21 9.94 11.61
CA ALA A 22 3.37 9.59 12.76
C ALA A 22 1.94 10.14 12.60
N VAL A 23 1.81 11.42 12.20
CA VAL A 23 0.50 12.03 11.92
C VAL A 23 -0.20 11.27 10.80
N ARG A 24 0.47 11.07 9.68
CA ARG A 24 -0.10 10.35 8.52
C ARG A 24 -0.55 8.92 8.88
N SER A 25 0.32 8.15 9.53
CA SER A 25 -0.03 6.79 9.96
C SER A 25 -1.15 6.76 10.98
N GLY A 26 -1.17 7.74 11.91
CA GLY A 26 -2.24 7.91 12.88
C GLY A 26 -3.59 8.18 12.21
N LEU A 27 -3.63 9.05 11.21
CA LEU A 27 -4.85 9.38 10.48
C LEU A 27 -5.38 8.21 9.63
N VAL A 28 -4.48 7.47 8.96
CA VAL A 28 -4.86 6.27 8.19
C VAL A 28 -5.53 5.21 9.07
N ASN A 29 -5.06 5.02 10.31
CA ASN A 29 -5.68 4.09 11.25
C ASN A 29 -7.10 4.50 11.69
N MET A 30 -7.51 5.75 11.42
CA MET A 30 -8.86 6.26 11.74
C MET A 30 -9.90 5.90 10.69
N ILE A 31 -9.49 5.44 9.51
CA ILE A 31 -10.39 5.18 8.37
C ILE A 31 -11.63 4.35 8.75
N PRO A 32 -11.54 3.23 9.51
CA PRO A 32 -12.71 2.45 9.86
C PRO A 32 -13.74 3.24 10.68
N VAL A 33 -13.28 4.04 11.65
CA VAL A 33 -14.14 4.87 12.52
C VAL A 33 -14.82 5.95 11.69
N LEU A 34 -14.07 6.59 10.78
CA LEU A 34 -14.58 7.63 9.89
C LEU A 34 -15.64 7.09 8.92
N ILE A 35 -15.43 5.90 8.35
CA ILE A 35 -16.41 5.27 7.45
C ILE A 35 -17.72 5.00 8.18
N ILE A 36 -17.68 4.40 9.37
CA ILE A 36 -18.87 4.07 10.15
C ILE A 36 -19.67 5.36 10.47
N GLY A 37 -19.00 6.38 10.95
CA GLY A 37 -19.63 7.66 11.27
C GLY A 37 -20.16 8.41 10.05
N ALA A 38 -19.44 8.36 8.93
CA ALA A 38 -19.86 8.94 7.67
C ALA A 38 -21.17 8.32 7.14
N PHE A 39 -21.30 7.00 7.18
CA PHE A 39 -22.55 6.35 6.80
C PHE A 39 -23.70 6.70 7.74
N ALA A 40 -23.47 6.76 9.04
CA ALA A 40 -24.49 7.17 10.00
C ALA A 40 -24.98 8.58 9.69
N LEU A 41 -24.07 9.52 9.40
CA LEU A 41 -24.42 10.90 9.04
C LEU A 41 -25.20 10.95 7.72
N ILE A 42 -24.74 10.25 6.67
CA ILE A 42 -25.43 10.21 5.37
C ILE A 42 -26.87 9.69 5.53
N PHE A 43 -27.06 8.59 6.24
CA PHE A 43 -28.40 8.04 6.45
C PHE A 43 -29.28 8.96 7.29
N LYS A 44 -28.72 9.68 8.28
CA LYS A 44 -29.46 10.67 9.05
C LYS A 44 -29.88 11.87 8.20
N THR A 45 -28.99 12.41 7.35
CA THR A 45 -29.19 13.68 6.62
C THR A 45 -29.52 13.48 5.14
N PHE A 46 -29.93 12.29 4.72
CA PHE A 46 -30.22 11.97 3.32
C PHE A 46 -31.25 12.96 2.73
N PRO A 47 -30.94 13.70 1.64
CA PRO A 47 -31.70 14.88 1.22
C PRO A 47 -32.94 14.54 0.37
N VAL A 48 -33.78 13.61 0.85
CA VAL A 48 -35.04 13.22 0.23
C VAL A 48 -36.16 13.34 1.28
N ASP A 49 -37.10 14.26 1.07
CA ASP A 49 -38.16 14.57 2.05
C ASP A 49 -39.02 13.36 2.41
N ALA A 50 -39.30 12.46 1.43
CA ALA A 50 -40.05 11.23 1.68
C ALA A 50 -39.27 10.28 2.61
N TYR A 51 -37.96 10.19 2.44
CA TYR A 51 -37.07 9.40 3.29
C TYR A 51 -37.01 10.00 4.70
N GLN A 52 -36.81 11.31 4.83
CA GLN A 52 -36.79 12.00 6.15
C GLN A 52 -38.08 11.78 6.94
N ARG A 53 -39.23 11.90 6.28
CA ARG A 53 -40.51 11.57 6.89
C ARG A 53 -40.63 10.11 7.30
N ALA A 54 -40.14 9.20 6.49
CA ALA A 54 -40.19 7.77 6.79
C ALA A 54 -39.32 7.40 8.00
N ILE A 55 -38.07 7.88 8.08
CA ILE A 55 -37.18 7.59 9.23
C ILE A 55 -37.66 8.25 10.51
N ALA A 56 -38.27 9.45 10.42
CA ALA A 56 -38.83 10.14 11.58
C ALA A 56 -40.10 9.42 12.10
N ALA A 57 -40.92 8.85 11.23
CA ALA A 57 -42.10 8.10 11.59
C ALA A 57 -41.81 6.66 12.06
N PHE A 58 -40.63 6.11 11.73
CA PHE A 58 -40.28 4.76 12.13
C PHE A 58 -39.98 4.66 13.63
N ALA A 59 -40.84 3.91 14.36
CA ALA A 59 -40.70 3.67 15.79
C ALA A 59 -40.41 4.98 16.58
N ASP A 60 -41.20 6.04 16.32
CA ASP A 60 -41.09 7.35 16.96
C ASP A 60 -39.72 8.02 16.88
N GLY A 61 -39.01 7.80 15.74
CA GLY A 61 -37.69 8.41 15.50
C GLY A 61 -36.51 7.58 15.94
N PHE A 62 -36.69 6.34 16.36
CA PHE A 62 -35.62 5.44 16.83
C PHE A 62 -34.45 5.34 15.85
N LEU A 63 -34.69 5.33 14.52
CA LEU A 63 -33.60 5.29 13.54
C LEU A 63 -32.73 6.54 13.55
N ILE A 64 -33.33 7.71 13.78
CA ILE A 64 -32.58 8.98 13.89
C ILE A 64 -31.70 8.94 15.14
N GLU A 65 -32.26 8.48 16.27
CA GLU A 65 -31.50 8.34 17.51
C GLU A 65 -30.35 7.34 17.37
N LEU A 66 -30.58 6.22 16.67
CA LEU A 66 -29.55 5.22 16.40
C LEU A 66 -28.40 5.81 15.57
N PHE A 67 -28.72 6.55 14.50
CA PHE A 67 -27.69 7.20 13.69
C PHE A 67 -26.95 8.30 14.48
N ASP A 68 -27.64 9.04 15.33
CA ASP A 68 -27.01 10.01 16.22
C ASP A 68 -26.08 9.37 17.24
N MET A 69 -26.48 8.24 17.80
CA MET A 69 -25.64 7.48 18.73
C MET A 69 -24.35 6.99 18.04
N VAL A 70 -24.47 6.43 16.83
CA VAL A 70 -23.31 5.96 16.03
C VAL A 70 -22.42 7.14 15.64
N PHE A 71 -23.00 8.26 15.19
CA PHE A 71 -22.25 9.47 14.84
C PHE A 71 -21.51 10.04 16.06
N SER A 72 -22.18 10.14 17.20
CA SER A 72 -21.58 10.64 18.45
C SER A 72 -20.45 9.73 18.95
N ALA A 73 -20.62 8.41 18.85
CA ALA A 73 -19.59 7.43 19.23
C ALA A 73 -18.38 7.40 18.27
N THR A 74 -18.50 7.98 17.08
CA THR A 74 -17.43 8.04 16.06
C THR A 74 -16.88 9.46 15.89
N PHE A 75 -17.61 10.33 15.20
CA PHE A 75 -17.20 11.72 14.97
C PHE A 75 -17.22 12.57 16.25
N GLY A 76 -18.17 12.34 17.15
CA GLY A 76 -18.26 13.09 18.41
C GLY A 76 -17.03 12.91 19.32
N VAL A 77 -16.30 11.80 19.19
CA VAL A 77 -15.07 11.51 19.95
C VAL A 77 -13.83 11.32 19.06
N LEU A 78 -13.87 11.86 17.85
CA LEU A 78 -12.83 11.66 16.83
C LEU A 78 -11.44 12.07 17.30
N SER A 79 -11.33 13.21 18.02
CA SER A 79 -10.05 13.70 18.53
C SER A 79 -9.42 12.79 19.60
N VAL A 80 -10.24 12.05 20.35
CA VAL A 80 -9.75 11.05 21.31
C VAL A 80 -9.10 9.87 20.59
N TYR A 81 -9.80 9.31 19.59
CA TYR A 81 -9.24 8.25 18.74
C TYR A 81 -7.95 8.70 18.05
N MET A 82 -7.95 9.93 17.54
CA MET A 82 -6.80 10.52 16.84
C MET A 82 -5.59 10.67 17.76
N THR A 83 -5.78 11.15 18.99
CA THR A 83 -4.72 11.26 20.00
C THR A 83 -4.05 9.91 20.27
N LEU A 84 -4.86 8.87 20.49
CA LEU A 84 -4.37 7.50 20.70
C LEU A 84 -3.63 6.95 19.50
N SER A 85 -4.20 7.14 18.31
CA SER A 85 -3.65 6.61 17.06
C SER A 85 -2.30 7.24 16.72
N ILE A 86 -2.20 8.58 16.85
CA ILE A 86 -0.94 9.32 16.61
C ILE A 86 0.12 8.95 17.64
N SER A 87 -0.25 8.84 18.94
CA SER A 87 0.65 8.42 19.99
C SER A 87 1.27 7.04 19.69
N ARG A 88 0.45 6.06 19.33
CA ARG A 88 0.91 4.71 18.94
C ARG A 88 1.81 4.73 17.69
N ALA A 89 1.41 5.49 16.67
CA ALA A 89 2.19 5.62 15.43
C ALA A 89 3.57 6.24 15.70
N TYR A 90 3.62 7.29 16.53
CA TYR A 90 4.88 7.94 16.92
C TYR A 90 5.82 6.99 17.65
N LEU A 91 5.33 6.22 18.60
CA LEU A 91 6.13 5.24 19.35
C LEU A 91 6.69 4.14 18.45
N ARG A 92 5.84 3.59 17.58
CA ARG A 92 6.26 2.55 16.61
C ARG A 92 7.39 3.06 15.72
N LEU A 93 7.30 4.28 15.23
CA LEU A 93 8.31 4.89 14.37
C LEU A 93 9.62 5.25 15.10
N LYS A 94 9.56 5.46 16.42
CA LYS A 94 10.76 5.67 17.27
C LYS A 94 11.51 4.39 17.62
N GLY A 95 10.94 3.21 17.33
CA GLY A 95 11.58 1.91 17.55
C GLY A 95 11.93 1.60 19.02
N ASN A 96 11.19 2.17 19.97
CA ASN A 96 11.51 2.04 21.38
C ASN A 96 10.79 0.83 22.00
N SER A 97 11.48 -0.31 22.13
CA SER A 97 10.95 -1.53 22.71
C SER A 97 10.90 -1.49 24.26
N GLU A 98 11.65 -0.59 24.88
CA GLU A 98 11.78 -0.55 26.35
C GLU A 98 10.63 0.20 27.05
N ALA A 99 10.14 1.31 26.46
CA ALA A 99 9.07 2.09 27.07
C ALA A 99 7.69 1.44 26.76
N PRO A 100 6.85 1.22 27.78
CA PRO A 100 5.50 0.69 27.58
C PRO A 100 4.67 1.64 26.70
N GLY A 101 4.20 1.17 25.55
CA GLY A 101 3.38 1.97 24.63
C GLY A 101 2.05 2.42 25.24
N TYR A 102 1.51 1.64 26.17
CA TYR A 102 0.33 2.01 26.93
C TYR A 102 0.52 3.29 27.74
N GLY A 103 1.66 3.44 28.43
CA GLY A 103 1.95 4.63 29.25
C GLY A 103 1.97 5.92 28.43
N ALA A 104 2.54 5.90 27.21
CA ALA A 104 2.53 7.08 26.34
C ALA A 104 1.12 7.40 25.84
N SER A 105 0.30 6.38 25.53
CA SER A 105 -1.10 6.58 25.12
C SER A 105 -1.92 7.20 26.24
N VAL A 106 -1.74 6.75 27.48
CA VAL A 106 -2.40 7.34 28.66
C VAL A 106 -1.92 8.77 28.90
N ALA A 107 -0.61 9.03 28.84
CA ALA A 107 -0.05 10.39 28.98
C ALA A 107 -0.64 11.36 27.93
N SER A 108 -0.76 10.89 26.68
CA SER A 108 -1.33 11.69 25.59
C SER A 108 -2.82 12.00 25.79
N LEU A 109 -3.60 11.00 26.22
CA LEU A 109 -5.04 11.21 26.54
C LEU A 109 -5.24 12.16 27.72
N LEU A 110 -4.51 11.97 28.81
CA LEU A 110 -4.58 12.89 29.94
C LEU A 110 -4.25 14.32 29.52
N SER A 111 -3.17 14.50 28.75
CA SER A 111 -2.76 15.78 28.22
C SER A 111 -3.82 16.41 27.30
N PHE A 112 -4.48 15.59 26.48
CA PHE A 112 -5.57 16.04 25.63
C PHE A 112 -6.74 16.57 26.44
N PHE A 113 -7.24 15.81 27.42
CA PHE A 113 -8.36 16.23 28.26
C PHE A 113 -8.03 17.48 29.10
N LEU A 114 -6.78 17.61 29.58
CA LEU A 114 -6.32 18.77 30.32
C LEU A 114 -6.30 20.05 29.47
N LEU A 115 -6.05 19.95 28.15
CA LEU A 115 -6.08 21.10 27.23
C LEU A 115 -7.46 21.36 26.65
N ALA A 116 -8.29 20.32 26.48
CA ALA A 116 -9.61 20.42 25.85
C ALA A 116 -10.67 21.02 26.77
N GLY A 117 -10.54 20.87 28.10
CA GLY A 117 -11.47 21.44 29.08
C GLY A 117 -10.97 21.32 30.50
N THR A 118 -10.90 22.42 31.20
CA THR A 118 -10.41 22.49 32.60
C THR A 118 -11.51 22.21 33.64
N ASN A 119 -12.78 22.25 33.25
CA ASN A 119 -13.93 22.05 34.16
C ASN A 119 -14.84 20.95 33.61
N LEU A 120 -15.28 20.04 34.50
CA LEU A 120 -16.31 19.03 34.19
C LEU A 120 -17.61 19.65 33.63
N ALA A 121 -17.93 20.88 34.04
CA ALA A 121 -19.11 21.63 33.57
C ALA A 121 -18.93 22.15 32.10
N SER A 122 -17.73 22.32 31.61
CA SER A 122 -17.43 22.79 30.25
C SER A 122 -17.04 21.63 29.30
N PHE A 123 -17.01 20.41 29.81
CA PHE A 123 -16.70 19.23 29.02
C PHE A 123 -17.92 18.80 28.19
N SER A 124 -17.92 19.12 26.92
CA SER A 124 -18.98 18.74 25.99
C SER A 124 -18.41 17.78 24.91
N THR A 125 -19.28 17.07 24.22
CA THR A 125 -18.92 16.27 23.02
C THR A 125 -18.28 17.14 21.96
N ASP A 126 -18.55 18.42 21.90
CA ASP A 126 -17.87 19.42 21.08
C ASP A 126 -16.35 19.51 21.35
N SER A 127 -15.93 19.21 22.60
CA SER A 127 -14.51 19.24 23.00
C SER A 127 -13.73 18.00 22.55
N THR A 128 -14.40 16.91 22.20
CA THR A 128 -13.79 15.63 21.79
C THR A 128 -13.90 15.35 20.29
N GLY A 129 -14.74 16.09 19.59
CA GLY A 129 -15.02 15.97 18.17
C GLY A 129 -13.96 16.63 17.25
N PRO A 130 -14.30 16.85 15.96
CA PRO A 130 -13.39 17.38 14.94
C PRO A 130 -12.79 18.75 15.28
N LYS A 131 -13.50 19.58 16.01
CA LYS A 131 -13.06 20.92 16.45
C LYS A 131 -11.76 20.89 17.29
N SER A 132 -11.45 19.76 17.93
CA SER A 132 -10.25 19.57 18.77
C SER A 132 -9.14 18.76 18.13
N MET A 133 -9.20 18.51 16.81
CA MET A 133 -8.17 17.72 16.10
C MET A 133 -6.77 18.33 16.19
N PHE A 134 -6.64 19.66 16.23
CA PHE A 134 -5.35 20.31 16.46
C PHE A 134 -4.75 19.92 17.82
N LEU A 135 -5.56 19.92 18.87
CA LEU A 135 -5.14 19.49 20.21
C LEU A 135 -4.75 18.00 20.21
N ALA A 136 -5.48 17.18 19.47
CA ALA A 136 -5.18 15.75 19.33
C ALA A 136 -3.80 15.51 18.71
N ILE A 137 -3.44 16.25 17.65
CA ILE A 137 -2.11 16.18 17.04
C ILE A 137 -1.03 16.65 18.01
N LEU A 138 -1.25 17.81 18.64
CA LEU A 138 -0.32 18.40 19.58
C LEU A 138 -0.03 17.48 20.77
N THR A 139 -1.07 16.92 21.38
CA THR A 139 -0.93 16.03 22.53
C THR A 139 -0.46 14.63 22.14
N GLY A 140 -0.96 14.08 21.03
CA GLY A 140 -0.52 12.77 20.51
C GLY A 140 0.99 12.73 20.23
N LEU A 141 1.56 13.80 19.67
CA LEU A 141 2.99 13.92 19.41
C LEU A 141 3.76 14.42 20.63
N GLY A 142 3.34 15.58 21.18
CA GLY A 142 4.07 16.29 22.23
C GLY A 142 4.12 15.51 23.54
N ALA A 143 2.97 14.99 24.01
CA ALA A 143 2.95 14.20 25.23
C ALA A 143 3.68 12.86 25.07
N SER A 144 3.59 12.21 23.89
CA SER A 144 4.37 11.01 23.63
C SER A 144 5.88 11.28 23.64
N ALA A 145 6.33 12.40 23.07
CA ALA A 145 7.74 12.79 23.06
C ALA A 145 8.25 13.10 24.48
N LEU A 146 7.47 13.86 25.27
CA LEU A 146 7.80 14.20 26.67
C LEU A 146 7.79 12.95 27.56
N TYR A 147 6.80 12.08 27.40
CA TYR A 147 6.74 10.81 28.13
C TYR A 147 8.01 9.97 27.87
N LEU A 148 8.43 9.81 26.60
CA LEU A 148 9.65 9.10 26.27
C LEU A 148 10.91 9.77 26.85
N ALA A 149 10.96 11.09 26.85
CA ALA A 149 12.07 11.83 27.43
C ALA A 149 12.16 11.60 28.94
N PHE A 150 11.05 11.72 29.67
CA PHE A 150 10.98 11.47 31.11
C PHE A 150 11.22 9.99 31.44
N PHE A 151 10.68 9.07 30.67
CA PHE A 151 10.91 7.64 30.84
C PHE A 151 12.41 7.32 30.75
N ARG A 152 13.10 7.80 29.71
CA ARG A 152 14.54 7.59 29.55
C ARG A 152 15.37 8.26 30.65
N LEU A 153 14.99 9.47 31.07
CA LEU A 153 15.68 10.21 32.12
C LEU A 153 15.60 9.46 33.46
N LEU A 154 14.41 8.99 33.83
CA LEU A 154 14.17 8.26 35.08
C LEU A 154 14.80 6.88 35.07
N HIS A 155 14.72 6.17 33.93
CA HIS A 155 15.36 4.85 33.75
C HIS A 155 16.89 4.94 33.86
N ARG A 156 17.49 5.93 33.22
CA ARG A 156 18.94 6.18 33.30
C ARG A 156 19.41 6.48 34.74
N LYS A 157 18.59 7.16 35.52
CA LYS A 157 18.90 7.51 36.92
C LYS A 157 18.43 6.42 37.93
N ARG A 158 17.90 5.27 37.46
CA ARG A 158 17.30 4.20 38.29
C ARG A 158 16.24 4.72 39.29
N ARG A 159 15.53 5.80 38.96
CA ARG A 159 14.48 6.43 39.78
C ARG A 159 13.09 5.97 39.29
N PHE A 160 12.77 4.70 39.49
CA PHE A 160 11.45 4.15 39.19
C PHE A 160 10.97 3.29 40.37
N LEU A 161 9.68 3.20 40.51
CA LEU A 161 9.06 2.34 41.52
C LEU A 161 9.21 0.90 41.09
N PHE A 162 9.64 0.06 42.03
CA PHE A 162 9.78 -1.37 41.83
C PHE A 162 9.24 -2.09 43.07
N SER A 163 8.44 -3.13 42.88
CA SER A 163 7.91 -4.00 43.95
C SER A 163 8.55 -5.38 43.85
N ALA A 164 9.34 -5.74 44.86
CA ALA A 164 9.90 -7.07 44.98
C ALA A 164 8.78 -8.08 45.23
N GLY A 165 8.69 -9.12 44.40
CA GLY A 165 7.63 -10.13 44.49
C GLY A 165 6.42 -9.89 43.59
N ALA A 166 6.29 -8.71 42.96
CA ALA A 166 5.24 -8.45 41.96
C ALA A 166 5.62 -9.00 40.58
N THR A 167 4.60 -9.26 39.74
CA THR A 167 4.81 -9.72 38.37
C THR A 167 5.61 -8.72 37.53
N ARG A 168 6.28 -9.22 36.47
CA ARG A 168 7.05 -8.40 35.54
C ARG A 168 6.16 -7.31 34.88
N GLU A 169 4.91 -7.65 34.58
CA GLU A 169 3.94 -6.71 33.97
C GLU A 169 3.56 -5.58 34.95
N PHE A 170 3.30 -5.91 36.24
CA PHE A 170 3.02 -4.91 37.25
C PHE A 170 4.17 -3.91 37.41
N ASN A 171 5.40 -4.41 37.54
CA ASN A 171 6.58 -3.55 37.67
C ASN A 171 6.80 -2.69 36.43
N ARG A 172 6.52 -3.23 35.23
CA ARG A 172 6.55 -2.50 33.98
C ARG A 172 5.53 -1.36 33.95
N MET A 173 4.30 -1.60 34.44
CA MET A 173 3.27 -0.55 34.52
C MET A 173 3.63 0.47 35.60
N LEU A 174 4.10 0.05 36.75
CA LEU A 174 4.50 0.91 37.85
C LEU A 174 5.64 1.90 37.43
N SER A 175 6.55 1.46 36.56
CA SER A 175 7.61 2.31 36.00
C SER A 175 7.10 3.48 35.13
N THR A 176 5.84 3.42 34.65
CA THR A 176 5.24 4.46 33.83
C THR A 176 4.61 5.61 34.64
N LEU A 177 4.36 5.40 35.94
CA LEU A 177 3.62 6.34 36.78
C LEU A 177 4.26 7.74 36.79
N PHE A 178 5.53 7.85 37.14
CA PHE A 178 6.22 9.16 37.19
C PHE A 178 6.33 9.81 35.80
N PRO A 179 6.71 9.10 34.72
CA PRO A 179 6.71 9.70 33.38
C PRO A 179 5.35 10.24 32.96
N ILE A 180 4.24 9.53 33.23
CA ILE A 180 2.88 10.00 32.93
C ILE A 180 2.56 11.25 33.75
N THR A 181 2.78 11.21 35.07
CA THR A 181 2.50 12.32 35.97
C THR A 181 3.28 13.59 35.61
N LEU A 182 4.58 13.47 35.30
CA LEU A 182 5.40 14.61 34.89
C LEU A 182 4.95 15.18 33.54
N THR A 183 4.56 14.30 32.61
CA THR A 183 4.01 14.74 31.32
C THR A 183 2.72 15.52 31.53
N ALA A 184 1.77 14.96 32.28
CA ALA A 184 0.50 15.63 32.60
C ALA A 184 0.72 16.98 33.30
N LEU A 185 1.64 17.05 34.26
CA LEU A 185 1.98 18.30 34.96
C LEU A 185 2.48 19.39 34.01
N VAL A 186 3.31 19.05 33.03
CA VAL A 186 3.75 20.04 32.01
C VAL A 186 2.57 20.61 31.26
N PHE A 187 1.61 19.75 30.83
CA PHE A 187 0.42 20.22 30.09
C PHE A 187 -0.54 21.02 30.97
N VAL A 188 -0.70 20.68 32.26
CA VAL A 188 -1.43 21.50 33.23
C VAL A 188 -0.81 22.88 33.35
N LEU A 189 0.51 22.97 33.53
CA LEU A 189 1.21 24.25 33.66
C LEU A 189 1.09 25.08 32.38
N VAL A 190 1.24 24.46 31.21
CA VAL A 190 1.07 25.14 29.91
C VAL A 190 -0.35 25.69 29.79
N ASN A 191 -1.39 24.89 30.11
CA ASN A 191 -2.77 25.34 30.05
C ASN A 191 -3.03 26.51 31.04
N ALA A 192 -2.58 26.38 32.28
CA ALA A 192 -2.73 27.42 33.29
C ALA A 192 -2.05 28.76 32.89
N LEU A 193 -0.85 28.66 32.28
CA LEU A 193 -0.16 29.84 31.77
C LEU A 193 -0.92 30.50 30.62
N VAL A 194 -1.41 29.69 29.67
CA VAL A 194 -2.19 30.21 28.52
C VAL A 194 -3.49 30.88 28.97
N VAL A 195 -4.28 30.22 29.83
CA VAL A 195 -5.52 30.75 30.37
C VAL A 195 -5.28 32.09 31.08
N ARG A 196 -4.23 32.14 31.92
CA ARG A 196 -3.92 33.35 32.70
C ARG A 196 -3.31 34.49 31.87
N ALA A 197 -2.44 34.15 30.89
CA ALA A 197 -1.73 35.15 30.08
C ALA A 197 -2.65 35.84 29.05
N PHE A 198 -3.62 35.12 28.54
CA PHE A 198 -4.50 35.60 27.45
C PHE A 198 -5.93 35.88 27.89
N ASP A 199 -6.26 35.67 29.15
CA ASP A 199 -7.60 35.85 29.72
C ASP A 199 -8.68 35.13 28.89
N VAL A 200 -8.49 33.80 28.75
CA VAL A 200 -9.36 32.93 27.98
C VAL A 200 -9.72 31.68 28.81
N ASP A 201 -10.89 31.07 28.54
CA ASP A 201 -11.39 29.92 29.29
C ASP A 201 -10.61 28.61 28.95
N SER A 202 -10.02 28.55 27.77
CA SER A 202 -9.28 27.37 27.30
C SER A 202 -8.31 27.70 26.16
N PHE A 203 -7.40 26.79 25.90
CA PHE A 203 -6.50 26.88 24.72
C PHE A 203 -7.29 26.97 23.40
N ARG A 204 -8.46 26.32 23.32
CA ARG A 204 -9.34 26.40 22.15
C ARG A 204 -9.94 27.80 21.98
N ALA A 205 -10.37 28.43 23.06
CA ALA A 205 -10.90 29.80 23.04
C ALA A 205 -9.84 30.81 22.55
N LEU A 206 -8.57 30.58 22.89
CA LEU A 206 -7.46 31.38 22.37
C LEU A 206 -7.33 31.28 20.84
N LEU A 207 -7.42 30.07 20.29
CA LEU A 207 -7.36 29.86 18.84
C LEU A 207 -8.53 30.54 18.12
N SER A 208 -9.76 30.42 18.64
CA SER A 208 -10.95 31.05 18.07
C SER A 208 -10.85 32.60 18.15
N ARG A 209 -10.43 33.15 19.28
CA ARG A 209 -10.23 34.61 19.45
C ARG A 209 -9.14 35.15 18.51
N GLY A 210 -8.03 34.41 18.36
CA GLY A 210 -6.94 34.78 17.46
C GLY A 210 -7.35 34.77 15.98
N SER A 211 -8.11 33.75 15.55
CA SER A 211 -8.63 33.68 14.18
C SER A 211 -9.61 34.81 13.88
N ASN A 212 -10.61 35.08 14.76
CA ASN A 212 -11.56 36.17 14.57
C ASN A 212 -10.85 37.54 14.52
N SER A 213 -9.85 37.78 15.36
CA SER A 213 -9.06 39.02 15.31
C SER A 213 -8.35 39.20 13.99
N LEU A 214 -7.76 38.12 13.41
CA LEU A 214 -7.12 38.17 12.11
C LEU A 214 -8.12 38.61 11.01
N PHE A 215 -9.34 38.05 11.00
CA PHE A 215 -10.38 38.36 10.00
C PHE A 215 -10.96 39.76 10.16
N ALA A 216 -11.00 40.31 11.36
CA ALA A 216 -11.44 41.68 11.61
C ALA A 216 -10.62 42.73 10.84
N HIS A 217 -9.35 42.50 10.63
CA HIS A 217 -8.43 43.42 9.94
C HIS A 217 -8.45 43.31 8.41
N VAL A 218 -9.16 42.32 7.83
CA VAL A 218 -9.25 42.16 6.38
C VAL A 218 -10.33 43.11 5.81
N PRO A 219 -9.98 43.96 4.83
CA PRO A 219 -10.84 45.12 4.50
C PRO A 219 -12.08 44.80 3.68
N SER A 220 -12.11 43.75 2.86
CA SER A 220 -13.25 43.44 1.97
C SER A 220 -13.81 42.04 2.18
N GLY A 221 -15.10 41.82 1.88
CA GLY A 221 -15.75 40.52 1.93
C GLY A 221 -15.04 39.49 1.04
N PHE A 222 -14.68 39.87 -0.18
CA PHE A 222 -13.94 38.98 -1.10
C PHE A 222 -12.64 38.42 -0.48
N PHE A 223 -11.81 39.31 0.06
CA PHE A 223 -10.55 38.87 0.67
C PHE A 223 -10.74 38.08 1.97
N LYS A 224 -11.81 38.39 2.75
CA LYS A 224 -12.17 37.58 3.92
C LYS A 224 -12.50 36.14 3.54
N GLY A 225 -13.36 35.96 2.53
CA GLY A 225 -13.70 34.64 2.02
C GLY A 225 -12.51 33.90 1.42
N LEU A 226 -11.65 34.60 0.65
CA LEU A 226 -10.43 34.05 0.10
C LEU A 226 -9.47 33.54 1.18
N LEU A 227 -9.28 34.34 2.23
CA LEU A 227 -8.45 33.98 3.39
C LEU A 227 -9.04 32.77 4.15
N PHE A 228 -10.37 32.74 4.31
CA PHE A 228 -11.06 31.59 4.94
C PHE A 228 -10.81 30.31 4.16
N VAL A 229 -10.99 30.32 2.84
CA VAL A 229 -10.78 29.14 2.00
C VAL A 229 -9.30 28.70 2.02
N PHE A 230 -8.38 29.66 1.98
CA PHE A 230 -6.95 29.38 2.05
C PHE A 230 -6.56 28.73 3.39
N LEU A 231 -6.94 29.33 4.51
CA LEU A 231 -6.60 28.82 5.84
C LEU A 231 -7.29 27.49 6.13
N SER A 232 -8.58 27.35 5.77
CA SER A 232 -9.30 26.09 5.92
C SER A 232 -8.63 24.96 5.15
N SER A 233 -8.27 25.19 3.87
CA SER A 233 -7.58 24.20 3.04
C SER A 233 -6.17 23.89 3.54
N LEU A 234 -5.45 24.88 4.05
CA LEU A 234 -4.12 24.70 4.62
C LEU A 234 -4.15 23.87 5.91
N LEU A 235 -5.12 24.12 6.79
CA LEU A 235 -5.32 23.32 8.00
C LEU A 235 -5.66 21.87 7.65
N TRP A 236 -6.57 21.66 6.70
CA TRP A 236 -6.88 20.32 6.21
C TRP A 236 -5.67 19.60 5.61
N PHE A 237 -4.84 20.31 4.86
CA PHE A 237 -3.59 19.77 4.36
C PHE A 237 -2.64 19.34 5.49
N CYS A 238 -2.68 20.00 6.63
CA CYS A 238 -1.94 19.61 7.84
C CYS A 238 -2.62 18.48 8.65
N GLY A 239 -3.79 18.00 8.23
CA GLY A 239 -4.55 16.96 8.93
C GLY A 239 -5.46 17.50 10.03
N ILE A 240 -5.77 18.79 10.02
CA ILE A 240 -6.66 19.48 10.96
C ILE A 240 -7.94 19.84 10.23
N HIS A 241 -9.10 19.59 10.83
CA HIS A 241 -10.39 19.96 10.22
C HIS A 241 -10.54 21.48 10.14
N GLY A 242 -10.26 22.05 8.95
CA GLY A 242 -10.13 23.49 8.77
C GLY A 242 -11.43 24.26 9.01
N SER A 243 -12.55 23.78 8.46
CA SER A 243 -13.85 24.43 8.60
C SER A 243 -14.28 24.49 10.06
N ASP A 244 -14.15 23.39 10.81
CA ASP A 244 -14.55 23.33 12.23
C ASP A 244 -13.59 24.14 13.13
N THR A 245 -12.30 24.18 12.77
CA THR A 245 -11.34 25.01 13.49
C THR A 245 -11.62 26.50 13.31
N LEU A 246 -12.14 26.91 12.15
CA LEU A 246 -12.50 28.27 11.79
C LEU A 246 -14.01 28.54 11.91
N GLU A 247 -14.76 27.68 12.63
CA GLU A 247 -16.21 27.80 12.80
C GLU A 247 -16.62 29.18 13.37
N GLY A 248 -15.91 29.69 14.39
CA GLY A 248 -16.17 31.00 14.93
C GLY A 248 -16.03 32.14 13.90
N VAL A 249 -15.19 31.98 12.90
CA VAL A 249 -15.10 32.92 11.77
C VAL A 249 -16.30 32.75 10.84
N MET A 250 -16.70 31.51 10.55
CA MET A 250 -17.87 31.21 9.73
C MET A 250 -19.14 31.83 10.34
N GLU A 251 -19.37 31.59 11.64
CA GLU A 251 -20.53 32.09 12.37
C GLU A 251 -20.56 33.62 12.48
N THR A 252 -19.39 34.26 12.66
CA THR A 252 -19.33 35.71 12.83
C THR A 252 -19.48 36.46 11.49
N TRP A 253 -18.88 35.97 10.43
CA TRP A 253 -18.71 36.75 9.20
C TRP A 253 -19.55 36.29 8.01
N PHE A 254 -19.98 35.02 7.95
CA PHE A 254 -20.61 34.48 6.75
C PHE A 254 -22.04 33.92 6.99
N THR A 255 -22.26 33.22 8.08
CA THR A 255 -23.59 32.66 8.42
C THR A 255 -24.71 33.72 8.45
N PRO A 256 -24.49 34.94 8.94
CA PRO A 256 -25.55 35.98 8.94
C PRO A 256 -25.99 36.41 7.53
N GLY A 257 -25.18 36.22 6.51
CA GLY A 257 -25.47 36.64 5.13
C GLY A 257 -26.76 36.05 4.56
N LEU A 258 -27.06 34.77 4.85
CA LEU A 258 -28.31 34.15 4.42
C LEU A 258 -29.53 34.81 5.04
N ALA A 259 -29.51 35.09 6.34
CA ALA A 259 -30.63 35.76 7.04
C ALA A 259 -30.86 37.15 6.46
N VAL A 260 -29.80 37.90 6.12
CA VAL A 260 -29.92 39.22 5.47
C VAL A 260 -30.59 39.08 4.09
N ASN A 261 -30.22 38.11 3.29
CA ASN A 261 -30.82 37.86 1.97
C ASN A 261 -32.32 37.49 2.10
N GLN A 262 -32.66 36.62 3.04
CA GLN A 262 -34.04 36.21 3.30
C GLN A 262 -34.90 37.37 3.79
N ALA A 263 -34.37 38.20 4.69
CA ALA A 263 -35.07 39.41 5.19
C ALA A 263 -35.29 40.42 4.03
N ALA A 264 -34.33 40.62 3.14
CA ALA A 264 -34.48 41.49 1.99
C ALA A 264 -35.62 41.02 1.07
N ILE A 265 -35.69 39.71 0.75
CA ILE A 265 -36.78 39.15 -0.08
C ILE A 265 -38.12 39.28 0.61
N THR A 266 -38.21 38.99 1.91
CA THR A 266 -39.46 39.14 2.69
C THR A 266 -39.95 40.57 2.69
N ALA A 267 -39.06 41.56 2.68
CA ALA A 267 -39.35 42.97 2.53
C ALA A 267 -39.66 43.44 1.09
N GLY A 268 -39.70 42.53 0.11
CA GLY A 268 -39.93 42.84 -1.32
C GLY A 268 -38.74 43.42 -2.03
N GLY A 269 -37.52 43.35 -1.44
CA GLY A 269 -36.27 43.79 -2.03
C GLY A 269 -35.47 42.68 -2.71
N LEU A 270 -34.26 43.01 -3.18
CA LEU A 270 -33.33 42.04 -3.77
C LEU A 270 -32.29 41.63 -2.73
N PRO A 271 -31.83 40.36 -2.77
CA PRO A 271 -30.73 39.91 -1.95
C PRO A 271 -29.44 40.66 -2.31
N THR A 272 -28.57 40.87 -1.32
CA THR A 272 -27.35 41.69 -1.48
C THR A 272 -26.08 40.99 -1.05
N GLN A 273 -26.19 39.92 -0.22
CA GLN A 273 -25.02 39.24 0.31
C GLN A 273 -24.60 38.06 -0.58
N VAL A 274 -23.37 38.13 -1.11
CA VAL A 274 -22.80 37.07 -1.91
C VAL A 274 -22.27 35.93 -1.01
N LEU A 275 -21.60 36.30 0.09
CA LEU A 275 -20.97 35.35 0.99
C LEU A 275 -21.92 34.90 2.09
N THR A 276 -22.32 33.65 2.05
CA THR A 276 -23.10 32.95 3.07
C THR A 276 -22.38 31.61 3.38
N LYS A 277 -22.80 30.93 4.46
CA LYS A 277 -22.27 29.58 4.74
C LYS A 277 -22.53 28.63 3.56
N GLU A 278 -23.73 28.67 2.98
CA GLU A 278 -24.15 27.84 1.85
C GLU A 278 -23.33 28.11 0.58
N PHE A 279 -22.81 29.36 0.43
CA PHE A 279 -21.91 29.69 -0.67
C PHE A 279 -20.64 28.83 -0.64
N PHE A 280 -20.03 28.69 0.53
CA PHE A 280 -18.85 27.86 0.70
C PHE A 280 -19.17 26.38 0.54
N ASP A 281 -20.24 25.90 1.15
CA ASP A 281 -20.65 24.51 1.13
C ASP A 281 -21.02 24.04 -0.31
N CYS A 282 -21.79 24.85 -1.05
CA CYS A 282 -22.27 24.48 -2.38
C CYS A 282 -21.24 24.71 -3.51
N PHE A 283 -20.49 25.81 -3.49
CA PHE A 283 -19.67 26.20 -4.65
C PHE A 283 -18.17 26.06 -4.46
N VAL A 284 -17.69 25.94 -3.21
CA VAL A 284 -16.25 25.91 -2.91
C VAL A 284 -15.82 24.56 -2.36
N LEU A 285 -16.52 24.04 -1.36
CA LEU A 285 -16.13 22.81 -0.65
C LEU A 285 -16.80 21.55 -1.27
N MET A 286 -16.98 21.54 -2.57
CA MET A 286 -17.61 20.42 -3.30
C MET A 286 -16.85 19.11 -3.14
N GLY A 287 -17.52 18.09 -2.61
CA GLY A 287 -16.88 16.84 -2.22
C GLY A 287 -15.95 17.01 -1.01
N GLY A 288 -16.22 18.00 -0.15
CA GLY A 288 -15.45 18.36 1.03
C GLY A 288 -14.28 19.30 0.76
N CYS A 289 -13.49 19.59 1.78
CA CYS A 289 -12.36 20.51 1.68
C CYS A 289 -11.33 20.07 0.62
N GLY A 290 -10.70 21.05 -0.05
CA GLY A 290 -9.85 20.81 -1.20
C GLY A 290 -10.63 20.60 -2.50
N SER A 291 -11.99 20.76 -2.48
CA SER A 291 -12.89 20.46 -3.62
C SER A 291 -12.59 19.07 -4.18
N THR A 292 -12.49 18.10 -3.28
CA THR A 292 -11.91 16.77 -3.59
C THR A 292 -12.78 15.91 -4.50
N ILE A 293 -14.02 16.29 -4.79
CA ILE A 293 -14.81 15.67 -5.87
C ILE A 293 -14.11 15.82 -7.23
N CYS A 294 -13.42 16.95 -7.46
CA CYS A 294 -12.64 17.18 -8.66
C CYS A 294 -11.46 16.21 -8.76
N LEU A 295 -10.80 15.96 -7.62
CA LEU A 295 -9.74 14.96 -7.50
C LEU A 295 -10.26 13.55 -7.74
N LEU A 296 -11.42 13.19 -7.16
CA LEU A 296 -12.06 11.90 -7.36
C LEU A 296 -12.31 11.64 -8.84
N ILE A 297 -12.96 12.59 -9.54
CA ILE A 297 -13.24 12.49 -10.97
C ILE A 297 -11.94 12.38 -11.79
N ALA A 298 -10.92 13.18 -11.45
CA ALA A 298 -9.62 13.11 -12.12
C ALA A 298 -8.96 11.73 -11.93
N ILE A 299 -9.07 11.12 -10.75
CA ILE A 299 -8.54 9.78 -10.48
C ILE A 299 -9.32 8.71 -11.26
N LEU A 300 -10.64 8.72 -11.21
CA LEU A 300 -11.46 7.69 -11.86
C LEU A 300 -11.30 7.70 -13.38
N LEU A 301 -11.16 8.88 -13.99
CA LEU A 301 -11.04 9.02 -15.43
C LEU A 301 -9.60 8.84 -15.94
N PHE A 302 -8.59 9.33 -15.21
CA PHE A 302 -7.24 9.51 -15.77
C PHE A 302 -6.13 8.76 -15.02
N SER A 303 -6.34 8.25 -13.79
CA SER A 303 -5.32 7.48 -13.10
C SER A 303 -5.14 6.09 -13.72
N ARG A 304 -3.89 5.69 -13.90
CA ARG A 304 -3.51 4.34 -14.34
C ARG A 304 -3.29 3.37 -13.16
N ASN A 305 -3.20 3.88 -11.95
CA ASN A 305 -2.98 3.08 -10.75
C ASN A 305 -4.30 2.43 -10.28
N ARG A 306 -4.38 1.10 -10.38
CA ARG A 306 -5.60 0.32 -10.01
C ARG A 306 -5.99 0.49 -8.55
N ALA A 307 -5.01 0.49 -7.62
CA ALA A 307 -5.28 0.65 -6.19
C ALA A 307 -5.88 2.03 -5.89
N ARG A 308 -5.36 3.09 -6.54
CA ARG A 308 -5.88 4.46 -6.41
C ARG A 308 -7.29 4.59 -6.98
N ARG A 309 -7.57 3.98 -8.13
CA ARG A 309 -8.94 3.92 -8.68
C ARG A 309 -9.89 3.15 -7.79
N GLY A 310 -9.45 2.02 -7.22
CA GLY A 310 -10.22 1.24 -6.24
C GLY A 310 -10.59 2.06 -5.01
N LEU A 311 -9.63 2.79 -4.43
CA LEU A 311 -9.89 3.73 -3.33
C LEU A 311 -10.88 4.83 -3.76
N GLY A 312 -10.73 5.39 -4.96
CA GLY A 312 -11.65 6.37 -5.52
C GLY A 312 -13.08 5.84 -5.62
N LEU A 313 -13.27 4.62 -6.12
CA LEU A 313 -14.59 3.98 -6.18
C LEU A 313 -15.21 3.77 -4.80
N THR A 314 -14.40 3.34 -3.81
CA THR A 314 -14.87 3.17 -2.43
C THR A 314 -15.26 4.50 -1.80
N ALA A 315 -14.53 5.58 -2.08
CA ALA A 315 -14.79 6.92 -1.57
C ALA A 315 -15.91 7.65 -2.33
N ALA A 316 -16.32 7.18 -3.52
CA ALA A 316 -17.26 7.89 -4.38
C ALA A 316 -18.61 8.14 -3.71
N PHE A 317 -19.17 7.13 -3.05
CA PHE A 317 -20.47 7.27 -2.40
C PHE A 317 -20.49 8.33 -1.29
N PRO A 318 -19.63 8.30 -0.24
CA PRO A 318 -19.60 9.35 0.76
C PRO A 318 -19.25 10.73 0.19
N MET A 319 -18.40 10.79 -0.83
CA MET A 319 -18.02 12.07 -1.45
C MET A 319 -19.14 12.74 -2.24
N LEU A 320 -20.14 12.00 -2.71
CA LEU A 320 -21.37 12.60 -3.26
C LEU A 320 -22.12 13.46 -2.21
N PHE A 321 -21.94 13.13 -0.92
CA PHE A 321 -22.50 13.84 0.22
C PHE A 321 -21.47 14.75 0.90
N ASN A 322 -20.42 15.16 0.17
CA ASN A 322 -19.35 16.05 0.63
C ASN A 322 -18.47 15.50 1.76
N ILE A 323 -18.53 14.18 2.05
CA ILE A 323 -17.73 13.50 3.07
C ILE A 323 -16.47 12.94 2.40
N ASN A 324 -15.32 13.54 2.65
CA ASN A 324 -14.08 13.24 1.91
C ASN A 324 -12.94 12.63 2.73
N GLU A 325 -13.16 12.32 3.99
CA GLU A 325 -12.15 11.82 4.92
C GLU A 325 -11.49 10.55 4.40
N LEU A 326 -12.27 9.65 3.77
CA LEU A 326 -11.73 8.42 3.18
C LEU A 326 -10.73 8.73 2.05
N MET A 327 -11.02 9.73 1.23
CA MET A 327 -10.11 10.17 0.15
C MET A 327 -8.89 10.88 0.72
N VAL A 328 -9.07 11.81 1.66
CA VAL A 328 -7.99 12.66 2.20
C VAL A 328 -7.00 11.84 3.03
N PHE A 329 -7.49 10.87 3.81
CA PHE A 329 -6.63 10.02 4.64
C PHE A 329 -6.14 8.77 3.91
N GLY A 330 -6.93 8.21 3.00
CA GLY A 330 -6.57 7.02 2.23
C GLY A 330 -5.58 7.29 1.09
N LEU A 331 -5.68 8.45 0.43
CA LEU A 331 -4.63 8.96 -0.46
C LEU A 331 -3.59 9.71 0.36
N PRO A 332 -2.32 9.70 -0.03
CA PRO A 332 -1.30 10.49 0.64
C PRO A 332 -1.43 11.98 0.29
N ILE A 333 -2.57 12.62 0.65
CA ILE A 333 -2.82 14.06 0.42
C ILE A 333 -2.19 14.86 1.56
N ILE A 334 -2.45 14.47 2.82
CA ILE A 334 -1.97 15.17 4.00
C ILE A 334 -0.44 15.23 4.03
N LEU A 335 0.09 16.43 4.20
CA LEU A 335 1.52 16.73 4.25
C LEU A 335 2.29 16.16 3.04
N ASN A 336 1.63 16.04 1.88
CA ASN A 336 2.23 15.65 0.62
C ASN A 336 2.52 16.89 -0.23
N PRO A 337 3.78 17.29 -0.39
CA PRO A 337 4.13 18.50 -1.15
C PRO A 337 3.62 18.52 -2.59
N THR A 338 3.48 17.35 -3.21
CA THR A 338 2.93 17.24 -4.57
C THR A 338 1.46 17.66 -4.62
N MET A 339 0.70 17.35 -3.56
CA MET A 339 -0.72 17.65 -3.46
C MET A 339 -1.03 19.01 -2.85
N LEU A 340 -0.06 19.69 -2.22
CA LEU A 340 -0.24 21.01 -1.60
C LEU A 340 -0.80 22.03 -2.60
N ILE A 341 -0.18 22.11 -3.78
CA ILE A 341 -0.55 23.11 -4.79
C ILE A 341 -1.99 22.92 -5.26
N PRO A 342 -2.42 21.74 -5.80
CA PRO A 342 -3.78 21.60 -6.29
C PRO A 342 -4.82 21.63 -5.16
N PHE A 343 -4.49 21.12 -3.97
CA PHE A 343 -5.39 21.10 -2.82
C PHE A 343 -5.72 22.51 -2.29
N LEU A 344 -4.82 23.47 -2.44
CA LEU A 344 -5.06 24.89 -2.12
C LEU A 344 -5.63 25.64 -3.32
N ALA A 345 -5.09 25.42 -4.51
CA ALA A 345 -5.44 26.22 -5.70
C ALA A 345 -6.88 25.96 -6.19
N VAL A 346 -7.37 24.71 -6.15
CA VAL A 346 -8.70 24.38 -6.67
C VAL A 346 -9.80 25.06 -5.87
N PRO A 347 -9.88 24.98 -4.53
CA PRO A 347 -10.88 25.71 -3.77
C PRO A 347 -10.81 27.23 -3.96
N LEU A 348 -9.60 27.80 -4.06
CA LEU A 348 -9.43 29.25 -4.29
C LEU A 348 -9.94 29.68 -5.68
N LEU A 349 -9.74 28.85 -6.69
CA LEU A 349 -10.27 29.06 -8.04
C LEU A 349 -11.79 28.93 -8.06
N CYS A 350 -12.35 27.87 -7.46
CA CYS A 350 -13.79 27.67 -7.34
C CYS A 350 -14.45 28.83 -6.61
N TYR A 351 -13.84 29.29 -5.48
CA TYR A 351 -14.28 30.46 -4.74
C TYR A 351 -14.32 31.72 -5.63
N SER A 352 -13.23 31.99 -6.33
CA SER A 352 -13.11 33.20 -7.16
C SER A 352 -14.10 33.17 -8.32
N CYS A 353 -14.26 32.03 -8.99
CA CYS A 353 -15.25 31.87 -10.06
C CYS A 353 -16.67 32.02 -9.55
N ALA A 354 -17.03 31.40 -8.43
CA ALA A 354 -18.35 31.49 -7.86
C ALA A 354 -18.66 32.91 -7.37
N TYR A 355 -17.72 33.54 -6.66
CA TYR A 355 -17.90 34.93 -6.21
C TYR A 355 -18.15 35.88 -7.38
N LEU A 356 -17.37 35.79 -8.45
CA LEU A 356 -17.52 36.62 -9.63
C LEU A 356 -18.87 36.36 -10.36
N ALA A 357 -19.26 35.07 -10.48
CA ALA A 357 -20.52 34.71 -11.14
C ALA A 357 -21.75 35.24 -10.39
N LEU A 358 -21.78 35.11 -9.05
CA LEU A 358 -22.86 35.64 -8.23
C LEU A 358 -22.84 37.16 -8.16
N SER A 359 -21.66 37.80 -8.04
CA SER A 359 -21.52 39.25 -7.97
C SER A 359 -21.90 39.93 -9.29
N ALA A 360 -21.65 39.29 -10.45
CA ALA A 360 -22.02 39.76 -11.76
C ALA A 360 -23.49 39.47 -12.12
N GLY A 361 -24.27 38.81 -11.25
CA GLY A 361 -25.65 38.45 -11.53
C GLY A 361 -25.86 37.34 -12.55
N LEU A 362 -24.77 36.62 -12.95
CA LEU A 362 -24.86 35.45 -13.85
C LEU A 362 -25.58 34.27 -13.14
N VAL A 363 -25.46 34.18 -11.83
CA VAL A 363 -26.14 33.23 -10.97
C VAL A 363 -26.86 34.02 -9.87
N PRO A 364 -28.13 33.72 -9.59
CA PRO A 364 -28.87 34.38 -8.50
C PRO A 364 -28.17 34.17 -7.15
N LEU A 365 -28.30 35.18 -6.25
CA LEU A 365 -27.75 35.08 -4.91
C LEU A 365 -28.50 34.03 -4.11
N ILE A 366 -27.82 33.48 -3.10
CA ILE A 366 -28.32 32.40 -2.26
C ILE A 366 -29.41 32.93 -1.33
N THR A 367 -30.57 32.27 -1.31
CA THR A 367 -31.76 32.65 -0.55
C THR A 367 -32.33 31.51 0.28
N SER A 368 -31.91 30.30 0.03
CA SER A 368 -32.42 29.12 0.73
C SER A 368 -31.30 28.42 1.50
N ALA A 369 -31.60 27.98 2.72
CA ALA A 369 -30.71 27.14 3.49
C ALA A 369 -30.59 25.76 2.84
N VAL A 370 -29.38 25.26 2.77
CA VAL A 370 -29.05 23.95 2.20
C VAL A 370 -28.07 23.24 3.15
N GLU A 371 -28.37 22.00 3.47
CA GLU A 371 -27.46 21.17 4.27
C GLU A 371 -26.15 20.92 3.50
N TRP A 372 -25.03 21.01 4.20
CA TRP A 372 -23.70 20.84 3.59
C TRP A 372 -23.50 19.45 2.97
N THR A 373 -24.25 18.42 3.45
CA THR A 373 -24.24 17.07 2.88
C THR A 373 -25.05 16.94 1.59
N THR A 374 -25.68 18.02 1.10
CA THR A 374 -26.47 17.95 -0.13
C THR A 374 -25.56 17.69 -1.34
N PRO A 375 -25.90 16.67 -2.18
CA PRO A 375 -25.13 16.35 -3.36
C PRO A 375 -24.95 17.52 -4.34
N ILE A 376 -23.86 17.50 -5.09
CA ILE A 376 -23.56 18.46 -6.16
C ILE A 376 -24.73 18.48 -7.15
N LEU A 377 -24.95 19.58 -7.83
CA LEU A 377 -26.05 19.94 -8.70
C LEU A 377 -27.33 20.26 -7.91
N LEU A 378 -27.74 19.39 -7.01
CA LEU A 378 -28.92 19.62 -6.17
C LEU A 378 -28.66 20.77 -5.17
N GLY A 379 -27.45 20.84 -4.57
CA GLY A 379 -27.06 21.91 -3.66
C GLY A 379 -27.07 23.27 -4.34
N GLY A 380 -26.43 23.43 -5.49
CA GLY A 380 -26.41 24.69 -6.24
C GLY A 380 -27.78 25.12 -6.73
N TYR A 381 -28.60 24.17 -7.20
CA TYR A 381 -29.98 24.46 -7.60
C TYR A 381 -30.85 24.92 -6.42
N ARG A 382 -30.83 24.18 -5.30
CA ARG A 382 -31.63 24.51 -4.10
C ARG A 382 -31.21 25.85 -3.46
N ALA A 383 -29.92 26.12 -3.35
CA ALA A 383 -29.38 27.33 -2.74
C ALA A 383 -29.80 28.60 -3.50
N THR A 384 -29.78 28.54 -4.84
CA THR A 384 -30.05 29.70 -5.72
C THR A 384 -31.47 29.73 -6.29
N GLY A 385 -32.22 28.63 -6.21
CA GLY A 385 -33.50 28.47 -6.89
C GLY A 385 -33.38 28.42 -8.42
N SER A 386 -32.21 28.25 -8.98
CA SER A 386 -31.93 28.37 -10.41
C SER A 386 -30.99 27.27 -10.94
N PHE A 387 -31.24 26.80 -12.16
CA PHE A 387 -30.31 25.90 -12.89
C PHE A 387 -28.92 26.51 -13.11
N ALA A 388 -28.82 27.88 -13.12
CA ALA A 388 -27.53 28.55 -13.21
C ALA A 388 -26.59 28.19 -12.06
N GLY A 389 -27.14 27.95 -10.85
CA GLY A 389 -26.35 27.46 -9.71
C GLY A 389 -25.77 26.03 -9.95
N ALA A 390 -26.57 25.13 -10.52
CA ALA A 390 -26.08 23.80 -10.87
C ALA A 390 -25.03 23.85 -11.98
N LEU A 391 -25.20 24.69 -13.00
CA LEU A 391 -24.22 24.87 -14.08
C LEU A 391 -22.91 25.46 -13.56
N LEU A 392 -22.95 26.39 -12.60
CA LEU A 392 -21.74 26.92 -11.96
C LEU A 392 -20.98 25.80 -11.20
N GLN A 393 -21.69 24.87 -10.55
CA GLN A 393 -21.04 23.72 -9.93
C GLN A 393 -20.36 22.81 -10.96
N VAL A 394 -21.01 22.54 -12.12
CA VAL A 394 -20.39 21.77 -13.23
C VAL A 394 -19.13 22.46 -13.73
N TRP A 395 -19.18 23.78 -13.93
CA TRP A 395 -18.04 24.59 -14.36
C TRP A 395 -16.87 24.49 -13.37
N ASN A 396 -17.15 24.69 -12.07
CA ASN A 396 -16.15 24.61 -11.02
C ASN A 396 -15.53 23.21 -10.94
N VAL A 397 -16.34 22.15 -11.07
CA VAL A 397 -15.86 20.76 -11.10
C VAL A 397 -14.96 20.54 -12.32
N ALA A 398 -15.36 20.95 -13.51
CA ALA A 398 -14.55 20.80 -14.73
C ALA A 398 -13.20 21.53 -14.60
N LEU A 399 -13.22 22.77 -14.11
CA LEU A 399 -12.01 23.55 -13.86
C LEU A 399 -11.10 22.86 -12.82
N GLY A 400 -11.67 22.36 -11.71
CA GLY A 400 -10.92 21.66 -10.69
C GLY A 400 -10.31 20.36 -11.18
N VAL A 401 -11.02 19.58 -12.02
CA VAL A 401 -10.49 18.35 -12.64
C VAL A 401 -9.28 18.67 -13.52
N LEU A 402 -9.36 19.74 -14.33
CA LEU A 402 -8.23 20.17 -15.18
C LEU A 402 -6.99 20.51 -14.34
N VAL A 403 -7.18 21.19 -13.20
CA VAL A 403 -6.08 21.54 -12.31
C VAL A 403 -5.51 20.29 -11.59
N TYR A 404 -6.35 19.36 -11.15
CA TYR A 404 -5.87 18.12 -10.49
C TYR A 404 -5.19 17.14 -11.44
N LEU A 405 -5.55 17.12 -12.72
CA LEU A 405 -5.09 16.13 -13.70
C LEU A 405 -3.56 15.96 -13.78
N PRO A 406 -2.73 17.02 -13.93
CA PRO A 406 -1.29 16.87 -13.99
C PRO A 406 -0.70 16.29 -12.69
N PHE A 407 -1.29 16.60 -11.55
CA PHE A 407 -0.83 16.12 -10.25
C PHE A 407 -1.23 14.65 -10.02
N VAL A 408 -2.37 14.19 -10.50
CA VAL A 408 -2.76 12.77 -10.50
C VAL A 408 -1.77 11.95 -11.34
N ARG A 409 -1.41 12.43 -12.53
CA ARG A 409 -0.40 11.78 -13.38
C ARG A 409 0.98 11.77 -12.73
N LEU A 410 1.35 12.85 -12.05
CA LEU A 410 2.62 12.94 -11.32
C LEU A 410 2.66 11.94 -10.15
N LEU A 411 1.55 11.82 -9.39
CA LEU A 411 1.43 10.83 -8.33
C LEU A 411 1.53 9.39 -8.87
N ASP A 412 0.91 9.09 -10.00
CA ASP A 412 1.01 7.76 -10.63
C ASP A 412 2.47 7.45 -11.00
N LYS A 413 3.18 8.42 -11.58
CA LYS A 413 4.60 8.29 -11.92
C LYS A 413 5.46 8.09 -10.66
N GLN A 414 5.26 8.89 -9.62
CA GLN A 414 6.00 8.76 -8.36
C GLN A 414 5.79 7.40 -7.71
N THR A 415 4.54 6.92 -7.65
CA THR A 415 4.23 5.59 -7.09
C THR A 415 4.90 4.47 -7.90
N ALA A 416 4.90 4.56 -9.23
CA ALA A 416 5.57 3.57 -10.08
C ALA A 416 7.10 3.59 -9.90
N GLU A 417 7.70 4.79 -9.78
CA GLU A 417 9.15 4.93 -9.52
C GLU A 417 9.54 4.42 -8.12
N GLU A 418 8.72 4.69 -7.11
CA GLU A 418 8.93 4.18 -5.74
C GLU A 418 8.82 2.66 -5.69
N ALA A 419 7.80 2.08 -6.34
CA ALA A 419 7.64 0.63 -6.44
C ALA A 419 8.84 -0.03 -7.13
N LYS A 420 9.33 0.56 -8.23
CA LYS A 420 10.51 0.06 -8.92
C LYS A 420 11.76 0.12 -8.04
N ARG A 421 12.00 1.25 -7.36
CA ARG A 421 13.16 1.36 -6.45
C ARG A 421 13.12 0.37 -5.29
N SER A 422 11.94 0.19 -4.69
CA SER A 422 11.76 -0.78 -3.62
C SER A 422 12.02 -2.21 -4.09
N TYR A 423 11.61 -2.53 -5.33
CA TYR A 423 11.93 -3.82 -5.95
C TYR A 423 13.42 -3.97 -6.23
N ASP A 424 14.06 -2.96 -6.82
CA ASP A 424 15.50 -3.00 -7.14
C ASP A 424 16.34 -3.16 -5.86
N GLU A 425 15.99 -2.45 -4.78
CA GLU A 425 16.63 -2.57 -3.46
C GLU A 425 16.39 -3.95 -2.84
N PHE A 426 15.16 -4.46 -2.92
CA PHE A 426 14.81 -5.80 -2.46
C PHE A 426 15.63 -6.85 -3.22
N MET A 427 15.70 -6.76 -4.55
CA MET A 427 16.43 -7.68 -5.40
C MET A 427 17.93 -7.64 -5.17
N HIS A 428 18.50 -6.43 -4.99
CA HIS A 428 19.92 -6.29 -4.66
C HIS A 428 20.27 -7.04 -3.36
N ASN A 429 19.45 -6.84 -2.31
CA ASN A 429 19.67 -7.52 -1.03
C ASN A 429 19.40 -9.03 -1.11
N PHE A 430 18.42 -9.47 -1.88
CA PHE A 430 18.13 -10.89 -2.09
C PHE A 430 19.30 -11.59 -2.76
N ARG A 431 19.81 -11.07 -3.90
CA ARG A 431 20.96 -11.64 -4.61
C ARG A 431 22.25 -11.62 -3.79
N ALA A 432 22.50 -10.53 -3.04
CA ALA A 432 23.70 -10.42 -2.21
C ALA A 432 23.75 -11.44 -1.06
N ARG A 433 22.60 -11.98 -0.66
CA ARG A 433 22.45 -12.91 0.46
C ARG A 433 21.71 -14.19 0.07
N GLU A 434 21.78 -14.59 -1.17
CA GLU A 434 20.99 -15.70 -1.71
C GLU A 434 21.19 -16.99 -0.90
N LEU A 435 22.40 -17.33 -0.53
CA LEU A 435 22.73 -18.49 0.32
C LEU A 435 22.14 -18.38 1.75
N GLU A 436 22.14 -17.17 2.34
CA GLU A 436 21.53 -16.93 3.66
C GLU A 436 19.99 -16.91 3.58
N MET A 437 19.48 -16.38 2.47
CA MET A 437 18.03 -16.24 2.22
C MET A 437 17.38 -17.57 1.83
N ALA A 438 18.13 -18.56 1.33
CA ALA A 438 17.63 -19.91 1.08
C ALA A 438 17.11 -20.56 2.37
N THR A 439 17.74 -20.29 3.53
CA THR A 439 17.36 -20.83 4.83
C THR A 439 16.40 -19.94 5.64
N THR A 440 16.24 -18.65 5.27
CA THR A 440 15.39 -17.71 5.98
C THR A 440 14.01 -17.58 5.31
N ARG A 441 12.97 -17.44 6.12
CA ARG A 441 11.60 -17.19 5.62
C ARG A 441 11.39 -15.70 5.38
N LEU A 442 11.35 -15.30 4.10
CA LEU A 442 11.18 -13.91 3.67
C LEU A 442 9.90 -13.27 4.20
N MET A 443 8.80 -14.03 4.20
CA MET A 443 7.49 -13.52 4.62
C MET A 443 7.31 -13.41 6.14
N GLU A 444 8.14 -14.02 6.96
CA GLU A 444 8.08 -13.90 8.41
C GLU A 444 8.72 -12.62 8.94
N HIS A 445 9.50 -11.91 8.12
CA HIS A 445 10.04 -10.60 8.49
C HIS A 445 8.93 -9.59 8.74
N SER A 446 9.02 -8.86 9.86
CA SER A 446 8.06 -7.81 10.25
C SER A 446 8.38 -6.42 9.68
N ASP A 447 9.42 -6.32 8.88
CA ASP A 447 9.90 -5.10 8.25
C ASP A 447 9.28 -4.84 6.86
N VAL A 448 9.81 -3.85 6.15
CA VAL A 448 9.38 -3.49 4.80
C VAL A 448 9.61 -4.65 3.81
N TYR A 449 10.68 -5.43 4.00
CA TYR A 449 11.01 -6.56 3.14
C TYR A 449 9.99 -7.67 3.22
N GLY A 450 9.60 -8.08 4.44
CA GLY A 450 8.56 -9.10 4.62
C GLY A 450 7.19 -8.66 4.12
N THR A 451 6.85 -7.38 4.27
CA THR A 451 5.60 -6.83 3.71
C THR A 451 5.61 -6.86 2.19
N PHE A 452 6.75 -6.52 1.57
CA PHE A 452 6.92 -6.56 0.11
C PHE A 452 6.85 -8.01 -0.41
N ALA A 453 7.55 -8.94 0.23
CA ALA A 453 7.52 -10.36 -0.12
C ALA A 453 6.08 -10.94 -0.06
N LYS A 454 5.30 -10.61 0.98
CA LYS A 454 3.88 -11.01 1.09
C LYS A 454 3.02 -10.46 -0.03
N GLY A 455 3.21 -9.19 -0.38
CA GLY A 455 2.50 -8.56 -1.49
C GLY A 455 2.80 -9.24 -2.82
N LEU A 456 4.08 -9.42 -3.12
CA LEU A 456 4.53 -10.06 -4.35
C LEU A 456 4.08 -11.54 -4.43
N CYS A 457 4.13 -12.28 -3.32
CA CYS A 457 3.64 -13.65 -3.22
C CYS A 457 2.13 -13.74 -3.55
N ALA A 458 1.32 -12.83 -3.02
CA ALA A 458 -0.12 -12.78 -3.31
C ALA A 458 -0.38 -12.48 -4.80
N GLU A 459 0.37 -11.55 -5.40
CA GLU A 459 0.26 -11.22 -6.83
C GLU A 459 0.70 -12.38 -7.73
N LEU A 460 1.78 -13.09 -7.37
CA LEU A 460 2.24 -14.30 -8.05
C LEU A 460 1.14 -15.37 -8.05
N ARG A 461 0.58 -15.67 -6.88
CA ARG A 461 -0.47 -16.69 -6.73
C ARG A 461 -1.70 -16.43 -7.60
N HIS A 462 -2.12 -15.16 -7.74
CA HIS A 462 -3.28 -14.76 -8.56
C HIS A 462 -2.94 -14.61 -10.04
N GLY A 463 -1.67 -14.59 -10.40
CA GLY A 463 -1.19 -14.34 -11.75
C GLY A 463 -0.63 -15.57 -12.47
N LEU A 464 -0.71 -16.79 -11.89
CA LEU A 464 -0.12 -18.02 -12.45
C LEU A 464 -0.47 -18.21 -13.93
N ASP A 465 -1.76 -18.14 -14.27
CA ASP A 465 -2.21 -18.38 -15.66
C ASP A 465 -1.92 -17.23 -16.62
N ARG A 466 -1.61 -16.02 -16.09
CA ARG A 466 -1.58 -14.81 -16.92
C ARG A 466 -0.18 -14.29 -17.20
N TYR A 467 0.73 -14.42 -16.26
CA TYR A 467 2.05 -13.80 -16.30
C TYR A 467 3.19 -14.79 -16.34
N LEU A 468 2.89 -16.10 -16.23
CA LEU A 468 3.87 -17.16 -16.41
C LEU A 468 4.25 -17.25 -17.89
N LYS A 469 5.54 -17.15 -18.17
CA LYS A 469 6.16 -17.39 -19.49
C LYS A 469 7.28 -18.39 -19.33
N MET A 470 7.64 -19.03 -20.43
CA MET A 470 8.79 -19.92 -20.46
C MET A 470 9.88 -19.35 -21.38
N GLY A 471 11.11 -19.45 -20.93
CA GLY A 471 12.28 -19.29 -21.78
C GLY A 471 12.81 -20.67 -22.11
N TYR A 472 13.18 -20.91 -23.34
CA TYR A 472 13.63 -22.21 -23.84
C TYR A 472 15.09 -22.14 -24.22
N GLN A 473 15.94 -22.91 -23.54
CA GLN A 473 17.37 -22.97 -23.83
C GLN A 473 17.72 -24.26 -24.52
N PRO A 474 18.24 -24.23 -25.78
CA PRO A 474 18.54 -25.43 -26.54
C PRO A 474 19.81 -26.11 -26.03
N GLN A 475 19.79 -27.43 -26.08
CA GLN A 475 20.91 -28.35 -25.83
C GLN A 475 21.42 -28.94 -27.16
N TYR A 476 22.71 -28.89 -27.36
CA TYR A 476 23.32 -29.31 -28.59
C TYR A 476 24.29 -30.46 -28.37
N HIS A 477 24.24 -31.44 -29.27
CA HIS A 477 25.28 -32.45 -29.39
C HIS A 477 26.54 -31.88 -30.08
N TYR A 478 27.68 -32.50 -29.89
CA TYR A 478 28.98 -32.06 -30.47
C TYR A 478 28.92 -31.86 -32.00
N ASP A 479 28.14 -32.68 -32.70
CA ASP A 479 27.92 -32.58 -34.15
C ASP A 479 27.04 -31.39 -34.60
N GLY A 480 26.57 -30.60 -33.65
CA GLY A 480 25.77 -29.39 -33.90
C GLY A 480 24.25 -29.62 -33.99
N ARG A 481 23.76 -30.83 -33.82
CA ARG A 481 22.32 -31.12 -33.76
C ARG A 481 21.73 -30.65 -32.41
N CYS A 482 20.59 -30.04 -32.46
CA CYS A 482 19.79 -29.80 -31.24
C CYS A 482 19.15 -31.11 -30.76
N VAL A 483 19.45 -31.54 -29.54
CA VAL A 483 19.01 -32.81 -28.95
C VAL A 483 17.98 -32.61 -27.88
N GLY A 484 17.95 -31.43 -27.25
CA GLY A 484 17.01 -31.10 -26.17
C GLY A 484 16.77 -29.60 -26.03
N VAL A 485 15.80 -29.26 -25.23
CA VAL A 485 15.47 -27.87 -24.87
C VAL A 485 15.02 -27.82 -23.41
N GLU A 486 15.74 -27.07 -22.60
CA GLU A 486 15.34 -26.84 -21.22
C GLU A 486 14.35 -25.68 -21.11
N SER A 487 13.26 -25.92 -20.37
CA SER A 487 12.18 -24.96 -20.13
C SER A 487 12.43 -24.22 -18.83
N LEU A 488 12.82 -22.97 -18.94
CA LEU A 488 13.21 -22.12 -17.82
C LEU A 488 12.08 -21.17 -17.45
N LEU A 489 11.67 -21.21 -16.18
CA LEU A 489 10.64 -20.34 -15.63
C LEU A 489 10.97 -18.86 -15.87
N ARG A 490 10.00 -18.12 -16.39
CA ARG A 490 10.04 -16.66 -16.52
C ARG A 490 8.71 -16.08 -16.04
N TRP A 491 8.77 -15.06 -15.21
CA TRP A 491 7.59 -14.40 -14.73
C TRP A 491 7.61 -12.95 -15.16
N GLU A 492 6.70 -12.56 -16.05
CA GLU A 492 6.59 -11.17 -16.51
C GLU A 492 5.59 -10.39 -15.65
N HIS A 493 6.11 -9.75 -14.59
CA HIS A 493 5.29 -8.96 -13.71
C HIS A 493 4.91 -7.61 -14.36
N PRO A 494 3.62 -7.17 -14.28
CA PRO A 494 3.14 -5.97 -15.00
C PRO A 494 3.81 -4.66 -14.55
N VAL A 495 4.41 -4.61 -13.36
CA VAL A 495 5.07 -3.42 -12.80
C VAL A 495 6.59 -3.57 -12.77
N HIS A 496 7.09 -4.76 -12.43
CA HIS A 496 8.51 -5.01 -12.18
C HIS A 496 9.25 -5.65 -13.35
N GLY A 497 8.54 -6.01 -14.43
CA GLY A 497 9.13 -6.73 -15.56
C GLY A 497 9.44 -8.19 -15.23
N LEU A 498 10.50 -8.75 -15.83
CA LEU A 498 10.89 -10.12 -15.57
C LEU A 498 11.43 -10.28 -14.15
N LEU A 499 10.75 -11.10 -13.36
CA LEU A 499 11.18 -11.43 -12.01
C LEU A 499 12.31 -12.46 -12.04
N TYR A 500 13.15 -12.41 -11.02
CA TYR A 500 14.25 -13.36 -10.82
C TYR A 500 13.71 -14.74 -10.45
N PRO A 501 13.97 -15.81 -11.24
CA PRO A 501 13.36 -17.12 -11.04
C PRO A 501 13.53 -17.72 -9.64
N PRO A 502 14.71 -17.70 -9.00
CA PRO A 502 14.88 -18.21 -7.64
C PRO A 502 13.98 -17.51 -6.61
N LEU A 503 13.73 -16.20 -6.76
CA LEU A 503 12.77 -15.47 -5.91
C LEU A 503 11.36 -15.98 -6.13
N VAL A 504 10.95 -16.23 -7.37
CA VAL A 504 9.59 -16.74 -7.69
C VAL A 504 9.35 -18.09 -7.03
N VAL A 505 10.31 -19.00 -7.17
CA VAL A 505 10.26 -20.34 -6.54
C VAL A 505 10.19 -20.22 -5.02
N LYS A 506 11.06 -19.39 -4.40
CA LYS A 506 11.10 -19.18 -2.96
C LYS A 506 9.78 -18.63 -2.42
N LEU A 507 9.17 -17.66 -3.10
CA LEU A 507 7.88 -17.09 -2.71
C LEU A 507 6.73 -18.09 -2.89
N ALA A 508 6.78 -18.94 -3.93
CA ALA A 508 5.80 -20.01 -4.13
C ALA A 508 5.88 -21.08 -3.04
N GLU A 509 7.12 -21.45 -2.64
CA GLU A 509 7.38 -22.37 -1.53
C GLU A 509 6.82 -21.84 -0.21
N GLU A 510 7.24 -20.62 0.20
CA GLU A 510 6.76 -19.98 1.43
C GLU A 510 5.26 -19.70 1.43
N GLY A 511 4.69 -19.41 0.27
CA GLY A 511 3.26 -19.17 0.05
C GLY A 511 2.42 -20.45 -0.01
N GLY A 512 3.06 -21.63 -0.01
CA GLY A 512 2.39 -22.93 -0.04
C GLY A 512 1.68 -23.24 -1.37
N PHE A 513 2.15 -22.68 -2.51
CA PHE A 513 1.59 -22.94 -3.82
C PHE A 513 2.63 -23.41 -4.87
N LEU A 514 3.82 -23.84 -4.42
CA LEU A 514 4.87 -24.33 -5.29
C LEU A 514 4.40 -25.49 -6.21
N PRO A 515 3.67 -26.52 -5.74
CA PRO A 515 3.16 -27.55 -6.64
C PRO A 515 2.22 -26.98 -7.73
N ALA A 516 1.43 -25.96 -7.42
CA ALA A 516 0.55 -25.32 -8.40
C ALA A 516 1.36 -24.50 -9.44
N LEU A 517 2.47 -23.89 -9.05
CA LEU A 517 3.39 -23.23 -9.97
C LEU A 517 4.01 -24.24 -10.94
N GLU A 518 4.50 -25.37 -10.43
CA GLU A 518 5.14 -26.42 -11.25
C GLU A 518 4.13 -27.15 -12.15
N GLU A 519 2.88 -27.36 -11.70
CA GLU A 519 1.78 -27.79 -12.55
C GLU A 519 1.52 -26.80 -13.71
N ALA A 520 1.56 -25.49 -13.43
CA ALA A 520 1.36 -24.46 -14.46
C ALA A 520 2.54 -24.41 -15.44
N VAL A 521 3.80 -24.63 -14.97
CA VAL A 521 4.98 -24.79 -15.82
C VAL A 521 4.80 -25.97 -16.76
N MET A 522 4.45 -27.15 -16.25
CA MET A 522 4.22 -28.34 -17.06
C MET A 522 3.08 -28.13 -18.09
N ALA A 523 1.98 -27.50 -17.67
CA ALA A 523 0.87 -27.17 -18.57
C ALA A 523 1.34 -26.27 -19.73
N ARG A 524 2.20 -25.29 -19.43
CA ARG A 524 2.74 -24.40 -20.44
C ARG A 524 3.68 -25.10 -21.39
N VAL A 525 4.57 -25.97 -20.88
CA VAL A 525 5.47 -26.79 -21.68
C VAL A 525 4.70 -27.69 -22.64
N LEU A 526 3.65 -28.34 -22.17
CA LEU A 526 2.78 -29.15 -23.02
C LEU A 526 2.09 -28.33 -24.11
N ALA A 527 1.64 -27.13 -23.80
CA ALA A 527 0.99 -26.22 -24.77
C ALA A 527 2.00 -25.69 -25.82
N ASP A 528 3.23 -25.38 -25.41
CA ASP A 528 4.26 -24.80 -26.28
C ASP A 528 5.02 -25.86 -27.10
N ARG A 529 4.91 -27.15 -26.75
CA ARG A 529 5.63 -28.24 -27.37
C ARG A 529 5.52 -28.30 -28.92
N PRO A 530 4.35 -28.14 -29.55
CA PRO A 530 4.29 -28.17 -31.02
C PRO A 530 5.19 -27.11 -31.68
N ALA A 531 5.20 -25.90 -31.14
CA ALA A 531 6.05 -24.82 -31.64
C ALA A 531 7.55 -25.09 -31.38
N LEU A 532 7.87 -25.77 -30.26
CA LEU A 532 9.25 -26.18 -29.97
C LEU A 532 9.75 -27.23 -30.99
N LEU A 533 8.90 -28.22 -31.31
CA LEU A 533 9.25 -29.24 -32.31
C LEU A 533 9.44 -28.63 -33.72
N GLU A 534 8.61 -27.66 -34.08
CA GLU A 534 8.73 -26.92 -35.34
C GLU A 534 10.07 -26.14 -35.42
N ARG A 535 10.45 -25.50 -34.29
CA ARG A 535 11.63 -24.63 -34.24
C ARG A 535 12.95 -25.40 -34.10
N PHE A 536 12.99 -26.41 -33.26
CA PHE A 536 14.23 -27.10 -32.88
C PHE A 536 14.36 -28.52 -33.43
N GLY A 537 13.28 -29.07 -34.00
CA GLY A 537 13.25 -30.40 -34.61
C GLY A 537 12.36 -31.39 -33.86
N PRO A 538 11.91 -32.46 -34.56
CA PRO A 538 10.95 -33.41 -34.01
C PRO A 538 11.52 -34.36 -32.94
N GLU A 539 12.85 -34.52 -32.90
CA GLU A 539 13.55 -35.51 -32.04
C GLU A 539 14.01 -34.93 -30.69
N ILE A 540 13.73 -33.63 -30.39
CA ILE A 540 14.19 -33.00 -29.16
C ILE A 540 13.51 -33.59 -27.93
N VAL A 541 14.23 -33.64 -26.83
CA VAL A 541 13.69 -33.81 -25.47
C VAL A 541 13.35 -32.45 -24.89
N VAL A 542 12.17 -32.29 -24.33
CA VAL A 542 11.79 -31.02 -23.65
C VAL A 542 11.81 -31.27 -22.15
N SER A 543 12.74 -30.60 -21.47
CA SER A 543 12.89 -30.76 -20.03
C SER A 543 12.34 -29.55 -19.24
N PHE A 544 11.94 -29.81 -18.00
CA PHE A 544 11.47 -28.79 -17.06
C PHE A 544 11.79 -29.19 -15.63
N ASN A 545 12.06 -28.17 -14.81
CA ASN A 545 12.45 -28.31 -13.42
C ASN A 545 11.25 -28.58 -12.52
N VAL A 546 11.37 -29.56 -11.60
CA VAL A 546 10.41 -29.89 -10.55
C VAL A 546 11.17 -30.10 -9.24
N THR A 547 10.69 -29.48 -8.16
CA THR A 547 11.33 -29.67 -6.85
C THR A 547 11.01 -31.04 -6.28
N GLY A 548 11.93 -31.58 -5.47
CA GLY A 548 11.75 -32.89 -4.86
C GLY A 548 10.52 -32.99 -3.97
N THR A 549 10.10 -31.90 -3.32
CA THR A 549 8.88 -31.87 -2.51
C THR A 549 7.61 -31.95 -3.37
N THR A 550 7.65 -31.47 -4.59
CA THR A 550 6.52 -31.56 -5.53
C THR A 550 6.43 -32.93 -6.17
N VAL A 551 7.56 -33.55 -6.51
CA VAL A 551 7.59 -34.91 -7.08
C VAL A 551 6.82 -35.91 -6.22
N VAL A 552 6.98 -35.85 -4.89
CA VAL A 552 6.25 -36.73 -3.94
C VAL A 552 4.84 -36.24 -3.60
N SER A 553 4.44 -35.07 -4.10
CA SER A 553 3.11 -34.52 -3.81
C SER A 553 1.99 -35.33 -4.45
N PRO A 554 1.00 -35.82 -3.69
CA PRO A 554 -0.14 -36.53 -4.27
C PRO A 554 -0.90 -35.73 -5.31
N ARG A 555 -0.93 -34.41 -5.16
CA ARG A 555 -1.57 -33.47 -6.09
C ARG A 555 -0.86 -33.46 -7.43
N PHE A 556 0.45 -33.31 -7.45
CA PHE A 556 1.25 -33.30 -8.68
C PHE A 556 1.17 -34.64 -9.39
N MET A 557 1.29 -35.75 -8.66
CA MET A 557 1.13 -37.10 -9.22
C MET A 557 -0.22 -37.31 -9.87
N GLN A 558 -1.29 -36.85 -9.21
CA GLN A 558 -2.66 -36.90 -9.80
C GLN A 558 -2.75 -36.05 -11.06
N TYR A 559 -2.12 -34.88 -11.08
CA TYR A 559 -2.07 -34.02 -12.25
C TYR A 559 -1.33 -34.71 -13.41
N CYS A 560 -0.17 -35.32 -13.16
CA CYS A 560 0.57 -36.09 -14.18
C CYS A 560 -0.26 -37.23 -14.76
N ARG A 561 -0.96 -38.01 -13.93
CA ARG A 561 -1.88 -39.08 -14.41
C ARG A 561 -2.95 -38.52 -15.34
N GLN A 562 -3.62 -37.42 -14.95
CA GLN A 562 -4.66 -36.79 -15.76
C GLN A 562 -4.13 -36.25 -17.11
N GLN A 563 -2.90 -35.74 -17.15
CA GLN A 563 -2.30 -35.28 -18.39
C GLN A 563 -1.87 -36.48 -19.27
N ASN A 564 -1.32 -37.52 -18.68
CA ASN A 564 -0.93 -38.74 -19.37
C ASN A 564 -2.13 -39.49 -19.99
N GLU A 565 -3.29 -39.45 -19.32
CA GLU A 565 -4.56 -39.99 -19.88
C GLU A 565 -5.01 -39.20 -21.11
N LYS A 566 -4.79 -37.88 -21.16
CA LYS A 566 -5.15 -37.04 -22.31
C LYS A 566 -4.16 -37.22 -23.47
N THR A 567 -2.88 -37.28 -23.17
CA THR A 567 -1.81 -37.44 -24.15
C THR A 567 -0.67 -38.25 -23.50
N PRO A 568 -0.43 -39.50 -23.95
CA PRO A 568 0.60 -40.36 -23.37
C PRO A 568 1.97 -39.71 -23.42
N PHE A 569 2.66 -39.63 -22.29
CA PHE A 569 3.96 -38.96 -22.19
C PHE A 569 5.05 -39.67 -22.99
N ARG A 570 4.92 -40.99 -23.21
CA ARG A 570 5.82 -41.79 -24.07
C ARG A 570 5.97 -41.22 -25.49
N ASP A 571 4.90 -40.56 -25.98
CA ASP A 571 4.90 -39.96 -27.31
C ASP A 571 5.46 -38.53 -27.31
N LEU A 572 5.76 -37.98 -26.14
CA LEU A 572 6.08 -36.55 -25.98
C LEU A 572 7.57 -36.25 -25.75
N ARG A 573 8.41 -37.24 -25.42
CA ARG A 573 9.82 -37.04 -25.07
C ARG A 573 10.02 -35.90 -24.07
N LEU A 574 9.36 -35.99 -22.93
CA LEU A 574 9.45 -35.03 -21.84
C LEU A 574 10.41 -35.53 -20.77
N CYS A 575 11.20 -34.62 -20.19
CA CYS A 575 12.10 -34.92 -19.10
C CYS A 575 11.83 -34.05 -17.90
N VAL A 576 11.76 -34.65 -16.71
CA VAL A 576 11.65 -33.96 -15.43
C VAL A 576 13.03 -33.83 -14.82
N GLU A 577 13.47 -32.61 -14.58
CA GLU A 577 14.75 -32.31 -13.93
C GLU A 577 14.54 -32.10 -12.45
N VAL A 578 15.31 -32.82 -11.62
CA VAL A 578 15.25 -32.74 -10.15
C VAL A 578 16.64 -32.35 -9.64
N THR A 579 16.75 -31.25 -8.89
CA THR A 579 18.03 -30.78 -8.37
C THR A 579 18.60 -31.72 -7.30
N GLU A 580 19.93 -31.93 -7.29
CA GLU A 580 20.64 -32.71 -6.28
C GLU A 580 20.38 -32.22 -4.84
N GLN A 581 20.30 -30.91 -4.65
CA GLN A 581 20.11 -30.28 -3.32
C GLN A 581 18.66 -30.33 -2.81
N ALA A 582 17.71 -30.64 -3.66
CA ALA A 582 16.35 -30.86 -3.20
C ALA A 582 16.41 -32.03 -2.21
N THR A 583 16.20 -31.76 -0.93
CA THR A 583 16.17 -32.67 0.21
C THR A 583 15.21 -33.85 -0.01
N LEU A 584 15.39 -34.57 -1.07
CA LEU A 584 14.87 -35.89 -1.23
C LEU A 584 15.64 -36.75 -0.24
N LEU A 585 15.14 -36.88 0.98
CA LEU A 585 15.39 -38.11 1.72
C LEU A 585 14.93 -39.21 0.77
N PHE A 586 15.88 -39.90 0.13
CA PHE A 586 15.57 -40.98 -0.78
C PHE A 586 14.97 -42.11 0.05
N ASN A 587 13.67 -42.02 0.23
CA ASN A 587 12.86 -43.00 0.95
C ASN A 587 12.03 -43.80 -0.09
N ASP A 588 11.34 -44.82 0.39
CA ASP A 588 10.49 -45.66 -0.45
C ASP A 588 9.37 -44.89 -1.14
N GLU A 589 8.92 -43.75 -0.59
CA GLU A 589 7.89 -42.89 -1.17
C GLU A 589 8.42 -42.15 -2.40
N THR A 590 9.59 -41.52 -2.28
CA THR A 590 10.27 -40.84 -3.38
C THR A 590 10.58 -41.80 -4.53
N ARG A 591 11.10 -42.99 -4.19
CA ARG A 591 11.40 -44.01 -5.20
C ARG A 591 10.15 -44.43 -5.97
N ARG A 592 9.03 -44.67 -5.27
CA ARG A 592 7.76 -45.02 -5.93
C ARG A 592 7.26 -43.91 -6.82
N ALA A 593 7.34 -42.65 -6.39
CA ALA A 593 6.90 -41.50 -7.17
C ALA A 593 7.72 -41.36 -8.46
N LEU A 594 9.06 -41.42 -8.38
CA LEU A 594 9.94 -41.39 -9.57
C LEU A 594 9.70 -42.57 -10.51
N GLN A 595 9.54 -43.79 -9.97
CA GLN A 595 9.20 -44.96 -10.77
C GLN A 595 7.86 -44.79 -11.50
N GLU A 596 6.86 -44.25 -10.83
CA GLU A 596 5.55 -43.99 -11.43
C GLU A 596 5.64 -42.97 -12.57
N LEU A 597 6.44 -41.89 -12.43
CA LEU A 597 6.69 -40.92 -13.50
C LEU A 597 7.32 -41.61 -14.73
N ARG A 598 8.33 -42.49 -14.52
CA ARG A 598 8.93 -43.28 -15.59
C ARG A 598 7.94 -44.24 -16.26
N ASP A 599 7.10 -44.90 -15.46
CA ASP A 599 6.08 -45.82 -15.98
C ASP A 599 5.06 -45.10 -16.87
N MET A 600 4.79 -43.83 -16.60
CA MET A 600 4.01 -42.93 -17.46
C MET A 600 4.74 -42.51 -18.72
N GLY A 601 6.05 -42.73 -18.81
CA GLY A 601 6.87 -42.43 -20.00
C GLY A 601 7.64 -41.13 -19.94
N LEU A 602 7.77 -40.50 -18.76
CA LEU A 602 8.65 -39.37 -18.54
C LEU A 602 10.08 -39.83 -18.36
N MET A 603 11.04 -39.10 -18.96
CA MET A 603 12.46 -39.19 -18.67
C MET A 603 12.75 -38.43 -17.36
N LEU A 604 13.79 -38.82 -16.64
CA LEU A 604 14.24 -38.19 -15.41
C LEU A 604 15.68 -37.74 -15.52
N ALA A 605 15.99 -36.51 -15.16
CA ALA A 605 17.36 -35.96 -15.10
C ALA A 605 17.70 -35.51 -13.67
N ILE A 606 18.97 -35.72 -13.29
CA ILE A 606 19.53 -35.11 -12.08
C ILE A 606 20.18 -33.81 -12.49
N ASP A 607 19.74 -32.72 -11.91
CA ASP A 607 20.25 -31.38 -12.16
C ASP A 607 21.29 -30.94 -11.11
N ASP A 608 22.25 -30.06 -11.49
CA ASP A 608 23.35 -29.55 -10.66
C ASP A 608 24.23 -30.64 -10.06
N PHE A 609 24.53 -31.69 -10.81
CA PHE A 609 25.29 -32.85 -10.30
C PHE A 609 26.76 -32.53 -10.06
N SER A 610 27.22 -32.67 -8.80
CA SER A 610 28.58 -32.32 -8.37
C SER A 610 29.33 -33.43 -7.58
N MET A 611 28.86 -34.66 -7.54
CA MET A 611 29.37 -35.77 -6.71
C MET A 611 29.25 -35.54 -5.19
N GLY A 612 28.19 -34.84 -4.73
CA GLY A 612 27.86 -34.73 -3.31
C GLY A 612 27.51 -36.11 -2.68
N GLN A 613 27.39 -36.16 -1.36
CA GLN A 613 27.08 -37.42 -0.65
C GLN A 613 25.77 -38.08 -1.09
N THR A 614 24.85 -37.29 -1.62
CA THR A 614 23.50 -37.73 -2.01
C THR A 614 23.47 -38.26 -3.44
N SER A 615 24.31 -37.72 -4.34
CA SER A 615 24.32 -37.99 -5.78
C SER A 615 24.53 -39.48 -6.12
N VAL A 616 25.52 -40.15 -5.49
CA VAL A 616 25.81 -41.55 -5.72
C VAL A 616 24.65 -42.46 -5.29
N HIS A 617 23.89 -42.03 -4.31
CA HIS A 617 22.75 -42.81 -3.81
C HIS A 617 21.59 -42.84 -4.82
N TYR A 618 21.37 -41.73 -5.56
CA TYR A 618 20.37 -41.68 -6.63
C TYR A 618 20.73 -42.56 -7.82
N LEU A 619 22.00 -42.58 -8.20
CA LEU A 619 22.48 -43.37 -9.34
C LEU A 619 22.35 -44.89 -9.11
N ARG A 620 22.45 -45.32 -7.84
CA ARG A 620 22.34 -46.76 -7.50
C ARG A 620 20.96 -47.33 -7.85
N GLU A 621 19.91 -46.54 -7.85
CA GLU A 621 18.56 -47.02 -8.09
C GLU A 621 18.19 -47.14 -9.58
N ASN A 622 19.04 -46.65 -10.48
CA ASN A 622 18.87 -46.73 -11.94
C ASN A 622 17.53 -46.16 -12.44
N LEU A 623 17.11 -45.07 -11.85
CA LEU A 623 15.83 -44.38 -12.15
C LEU A 623 15.99 -43.21 -13.12
N PHE A 624 17.19 -42.71 -13.29
CA PHE A 624 17.47 -41.54 -14.11
C PHE A 624 17.95 -41.95 -15.52
N ASP A 625 17.75 -41.05 -16.48
CA ASP A 625 18.12 -41.19 -17.87
C ASP A 625 19.26 -40.22 -18.22
N GLU A 626 19.40 -39.12 -17.45
CA GLU A 626 20.30 -38.02 -17.74
C GLU A 626 20.90 -37.42 -16.45
N ILE A 627 22.13 -36.92 -16.58
CA ILE A 627 22.85 -36.14 -15.56
C ILE A 627 23.26 -34.81 -16.19
N LYS A 628 22.91 -33.68 -15.52
CA LYS A 628 23.39 -32.34 -15.90
C LYS A 628 24.52 -31.96 -14.96
N LEU A 629 25.68 -31.63 -15.51
CA LEU A 629 26.84 -31.22 -14.72
C LEU A 629 26.67 -29.85 -14.14
N ASP A 630 26.99 -29.72 -12.83
CA ASP A 630 27.01 -28.42 -12.16
C ASP A 630 27.87 -27.40 -12.91
N GLY A 631 27.30 -26.22 -13.16
CA GLY A 631 27.97 -25.16 -13.91
C GLY A 631 29.31 -24.71 -13.32
N ALA A 632 29.51 -24.81 -12.00
CA ALA A 632 30.76 -24.47 -11.34
C ALA A 632 31.92 -25.41 -11.79
N LEU A 633 31.64 -26.69 -12.01
CA LEU A 633 32.63 -27.64 -12.52
C LEU A 633 33.05 -27.31 -13.97
N VAL A 634 32.08 -26.95 -14.80
CA VAL A 634 32.32 -26.58 -16.21
C VAL A 634 33.08 -25.26 -16.32
N GLN A 635 32.70 -24.26 -15.51
CA GLN A 635 33.38 -22.96 -15.46
C GLN A 635 34.81 -23.07 -14.91
N GLY A 636 35.05 -24.02 -13.99
CA GLY A 636 36.38 -24.32 -13.45
C GLY A 636 37.35 -25.00 -14.46
N LEU A 637 36.85 -25.49 -15.59
CA LEU A 637 37.71 -26.09 -16.62
C LEU A 637 38.70 -25.05 -17.15
N GLY A 638 39.98 -25.42 -17.17
CA GLY A 638 41.08 -24.54 -17.58
C GLY A 638 41.70 -23.67 -16.47
N THR A 639 41.05 -23.51 -15.34
CA THR A 639 41.57 -22.78 -14.18
C THR A 639 41.92 -23.71 -13.01
N GLU A 640 41.15 -24.77 -12.82
CA GLU A 640 41.30 -25.75 -11.74
C GLU A 640 41.49 -27.15 -12.28
N GLN A 641 42.68 -27.72 -12.08
CA GLN A 641 43.04 -29.04 -12.61
C GLN A 641 42.11 -30.15 -12.11
N ASN A 642 41.57 -30.03 -10.89
CA ASN A 642 40.70 -31.04 -10.30
C ASN A 642 39.30 -31.10 -10.97
N CYS A 643 38.81 -30.01 -11.59
CA CYS A 643 37.51 -30.01 -12.28
C CYS A 643 37.49 -30.98 -13.44
N ARG A 644 38.60 -31.07 -14.24
CA ARG A 644 38.70 -32.01 -15.34
C ARG A 644 38.62 -33.47 -14.87
N GLU A 645 39.32 -33.79 -13.78
CA GLU A 645 39.35 -35.14 -13.21
C GLU A 645 37.98 -35.55 -12.63
N ILE A 646 37.31 -34.61 -11.99
CA ILE A 646 35.96 -34.83 -11.44
C ILE A 646 34.95 -35.09 -12.57
N ILE A 647 34.96 -34.24 -13.61
CA ILE A 647 34.05 -34.41 -14.76
C ILE A 647 34.34 -35.75 -15.47
N SER A 648 35.61 -36.11 -15.67
CA SER A 648 35.99 -37.38 -16.27
C SER A 648 35.45 -38.58 -15.46
N SER A 649 35.52 -38.51 -14.15
CA SER A 649 34.97 -39.55 -13.25
C SER A 649 33.43 -39.63 -13.35
N ILE A 650 32.73 -38.49 -13.46
CA ILE A 650 31.29 -38.46 -13.63
C ILE A 650 30.88 -39.05 -14.97
N VAL A 651 31.57 -38.70 -16.07
CA VAL A 651 31.29 -39.22 -17.42
C VAL A 651 31.50 -40.75 -17.46
N GLN A 652 32.60 -41.26 -16.91
CA GLN A 652 32.85 -42.71 -16.85
C GLN A 652 31.79 -43.46 -16.02
N LEU A 653 31.35 -42.87 -14.92
CA LEU A 653 30.25 -43.41 -14.10
C LEU A 653 28.94 -43.43 -14.89
N ALA A 654 28.59 -42.33 -15.56
CA ALA A 654 27.39 -42.19 -16.37
C ALA A 654 27.38 -43.23 -17.53
N ASP A 655 28.49 -43.40 -18.24
CA ASP A 655 28.67 -44.41 -19.31
C ASP A 655 28.40 -45.82 -18.78
N SER A 656 28.93 -46.13 -17.59
CA SER A 656 28.76 -47.46 -16.96
C SER A 656 27.29 -47.73 -16.59
N LEU A 657 26.49 -46.68 -16.38
CA LEU A 657 25.08 -46.73 -16.04
C LEU A 657 24.15 -46.44 -17.23
N SER A 658 24.71 -46.23 -18.43
CA SER A 658 23.97 -45.84 -19.64
C SER A 658 23.16 -44.56 -19.49
N LEU A 659 23.71 -43.55 -18.79
CA LEU A 659 23.14 -42.24 -18.61
C LEU A 659 23.72 -41.22 -19.59
N THR A 660 22.90 -40.32 -20.10
CA THR A 660 23.37 -39.18 -20.89
C THR A 660 23.95 -38.11 -19.96
N VAL A 661 25.09 -37.50 -20.37
CA VAL A 661 25.68 -36.38 -19.62
C VAL A 661 25.51 -35.11 -20.42
N VAL A 662 24.88 -34.08 -19.83
CA VAL A 662 24.73 -32.72 -20.37
C VAL A 662 25.63 -31.78 -19.58
N ALA A 663 26.57 -31.11 -20.25
CA ALA A 663 27.40 -30.09 -19.62
C ALA A 663 26.71 -28.72 -19.73
N GLU A 664 26.43 -28.08 -18.59
CA GLU A 664 25.85 -26.77 -18.53
C GLU A 664 26.91 -25.65 -18.51
N PHE A 665 26.47 -24.38 -18.70
CA PHE A 665 27.32 -23.19 -18.69
C PHE A 665 28.54 -23.26 -19.63
N VAL A 666 28.41 -23.94 -20.76
CA VAL A 666 29.45 -23.96 -21.77
C VAL A 666 29.46 -22.62 -22.51
N GLU A 667 30.51 -21.82 -22.26
CA GLU A 667 30.62 -20.45 -22.78
C GLU A 667 31.74 -20.31 -23.84
N THR A 668 32.72 -21.21 -23.82
CA THR A 668 33.87 -21.12 -24.73
C THR A 668 34.08 -22.40 -25.55
N LYS A 669 34.75 -22.23 -26.69
CA LYS A 669 35.10 -23.40 -27.54
C LYS A 669 36.08 -24.35 -26.84
N GLU A 670 36.98 -23.79 -26.03
CA GLU A 670 37.97 -24.54 -25.27
C GLU A 670 37.29 -25.46 -24.25
N GLN A 671 36.26 -24.97 -23.57
CA GLN A 671 35.45 -25.80 -22.65
C GLN A 671 34.79 -26.94 -23.42
N ARG A 672 34.17 -26.66 -24.56
CA ARG A 672 33.54 -27.69 -25.40
C ARG A 672 34.50 -28.76 -25.85
N GLU A 673 35.67 -28.37 -26.36
CA GLU A 673 36.69 -29.35 -26.83
C GLU A 673 37.21 -30.22 -25.68
N THR A 674 37.47 -29.60 -24.51
CA THR A 674 37.89 -30.33 -23.32
C THR A 674 36.82 -31.33 -22.85
N LEU A 675 35.55 -30.94 -22.87
CA LEU A 675 34.43 -31.82 -22.53
C LEU A 675 34.29 -32.98 -23.50
N HIS A 676 34.44 -32.71 -24.80
CA HIS A 676 34.45 -33.76 -25.83
C HIS A 676 35.61 -34.78 -25.65
N GLU A 677 36.83 -34.29 -25.35
CA GLU A 677 37.97 -35.16 -25.05
C GLU A 677 37.70 -36.06 -23.82
N ILE A 678 36.88 -35.62 -22.87
CA ILE A 678 36.52 -36.41 -21.70
C ILE A 678 35.39 -37.42 -22.02
N GLY A 679 34.70 -37.27 -23.18
CA GLY A 679 33.56 -38.09 -23.57
C GLY A 679 32.21 -37.51 -23.29
N CYS A 680 32.10 -36.21 -22.94
CA CYS A 680 30.85 -35.53 -22.80
C CYS A 680 30.49 -34.78 -24.10
N ASP A 681 29.41 -35.19 -24.77
CA ASP A 681 29.03 -34.73 -26.11
C ASP A 681 27.76 -33.87 -26.16
N CYS A 682 27.10 -33.68 -25.07
CA CYS A 682 25.91 -32.83 -25.00
C CYS A 682 26.16 -31.56 -24.16
N TYR A 683 25.79 -30.39 -24.70
CA TYR A 683 26.15 -29.08 -24.17
C TYR A 683 24.99 -28.12 -24.12
N GLN A 684 24.97 -27.34 -23.05
CA GLN A 684 24.07 -26.20 -22.88
C GLN A 684 24.88 -24.98 -22.41
N GLY A 685 24.65 -23.80 -23.00
CA GLY A 685 25.36 -22.60 -22.57
C GLY A 685 25.35 -21.48 -23.60
N TYR A 686 25.96 -20.37 -23.22
CA TYR A 686 25.99 -19.15 -24.05
C TYR A 686 26.92 -19.27 -25.29
N LEU A 687 27.76 -20.29 -25.36
CA LEU A 687 28.47 -20.61 -26.61
C LEU A 687 27.50 -20.87 -27.75
N TYR A 688 26.33 -21.42 -27.45
CA TYR A 688 25.32 -21.82 -28.43
C TYR A 688 24.15 -20.83 -28.47
N SER A 689 23.44 -20.68 -27.34
CA SER A 689 22.28 -19.79 -27.26
C SER A 689 21.91 -19.46 -25.80
N PRO A 690 21.50 -18.23 -25.50
CA PRO A 690 20.71 -17.96 -24.30
C PRO A 690 19.33 -18.60 -24.41
N ALA A 691 18.57 -18.62 -23.29
CA ALA A 691 17.18 -19.00 -23.31
C ALA A 691 16.37 -18.02 -24.19
N VAL A 692 15.59 -18.54 -25.12
CA VAL A 692 14.79 -17.79 -26.08
C VAL A 692 13.31 -17.93 -25.76
N PHE A 693 12.54 -16.88 -26.05
CA PHE A 693 11.07 -16.96 -25.98
C PHE A 693 10.51 -17.48 -27.32
N LEU A 694 9.44 -18.23 -27.25
CA LEU A 694 8.61 -18.44 -28.42
C LEU A 694 7.87 -17.12 -28.68
N GLU A 695 8.08 -16.54 -29.85
CA GLU A 695 7.31 -15.38 -30.29
C GLU A 695 5.84 -15.78 -30.39
N GLY A 696 4.98 -15.14 -29.59
CA GLY A 696 3.53 -15.31 -29.57
C GLY A 696 2.83 -14.31 -30.46
#